data_efddc5a599b733ecc301e78a958b9efb
#
_entry.id   efddc5a599b733ecc301e78a958b9efb
#
_cell.length_a   1.000
_cell.length_b   1.000
_cell.length_c   1.000
_cell.angle_alpha   90.00
_cell.angle_beta   90.00
_cell.angle_gamma   90.00
#
_symmetry.space_group_name_H-M   'P 1'
#
loop_
_entity.id
_entity.type
_entity.pdbx_description
1 polymer ?
#
loop_
_entity_poly.entity_id
_entity_poly.type
_entity_poly.pdbx_seq_one_letter_code
_entity_poly.pdbx_strand_id
1 'polypeptide(L)'
;MNMSKPTPILFVHYGHTEWIRGSERCLIDLIHHLDLTQYTPILWCDTQIMAQQFDDMDIPVYVEPFSLLLGWHAPRLDVKATQALIVSGQDIIKQHAIQIVHANSAAPNQWLTSLANQHCIPLVTQLHARYVFSERLTLRVHQADHLIGVSAPIIAQLHDDGIKASRTHVIANGIDTARLLQQRTHSIRETYQLSQEKVVLVSVGSLIERKGMDILIRATAIMLANNVDVHLCIIGAGEALGDLTALVDKLDLTAHVVFLGEQSEAFGWLSDADIFVSGAREEVFGLVLAEAGLAKLPCVAPDVGGIASVIDDGVTGLLTPSESPQAIADACLQLANDPQLRQSMGQAGYERVLANFTITRNVEQCQQVYQMALAQCRSYSGSIWQQVTSTLNVIKHYGMSKLRKLRSAETKEKAIVCIDTIPFAGGSKIATSRILATLNHDPKHIHILTTSSSCWRNTPYTQHALHEFEALHQAQSGWRFVLRHAWLAVQVLWYILCVRRVVLLAGCSLPSNDFALAMVKKISCIEWLQCIHGPVYPSRLNARLLNYVDYLFYLPSALSSLNETLALTNGSMDDLSKRIVSHSFINGVSLTDYQLNEVSKTAGPQVLWAASALRWKGLDLFIAALQQFDNSARPDTHICYIRPTQIDMPVSAVNIPLEKVHWYESPDNLDSIRETCQIFVSTSTGEPFGLSILEALASGLCVVIPADNAFWDQELVDQQHCIKYQPNEPNSLYLALSQCLAQPEMARAIGVNGRKAAQRFDAKKAYGQMHKTIEGCLI
;
A
#
# COMPACT_ATOMS: atom_id res chain seq x y z
N MET A 1 -7.23 -61.94 4.13
CA MET A 1 -7.26 -60.59 3.59
C MET A 1 -5.82 -60.10 3.65
N ASN A 2 -5.16 -59.86 2.51
CA ASN A 2 -3.86 -59.21 2.49
C ASN A 2 -4.05 -57.78 2.98
N MET A 3 -3.66 -57.47 4.21
CA MET A 3 -3.59 -56.09 4.68
C MET A 3 -2.56 -55.41 3.80
N SER A 4 -2.97 -54.53 2.93
CA SER A 4 -2.06 -53.64 2.19
C SER A 4 -1.25 -52.82 3.23
N LYS A 5 0.06 -52.68 3.00
CA LYS A 5 0.88 -51.87 3.90
C LYS A 5 0.30 -50.42 3.98
N PRO A 6 0.31 -49.79 5.17
CA PRO A 6 -0.16 -48.44 5.31
C PRO A 6 0.58 -47.50 4.35
N THR A 7 -0.12 -46.50 3.81
CA THR A 7 0.39 -45.51 2.84
C THR A 7 1.29 -44.47 3.56
N PRO A 8 2.60 -44.36 3.22
CA PRO A 8 3.45 -43.35 3.84
C PRO A 8 3.16 -41.95 3.31
N ILE A 9 2.89 -41.01 4.22
CA ILE A 9 2.63 -39.59 3.93
C ILE A 9 3.73 -38.74 4.57
N LEU A 10 4.39 -37.90 3.76
CA LEU A 10 5.32 -36.88 4.24
C LEU A 10 4.56 -35.59 4.51
N PHE A 11 4.40 -35.26 5.79
CA PHE A 11 3.88 -33.96 6.23
C PHE A 11 5.03 -32.97 6.33
N VAL A 12 4.88 -31.81 5.68
CA VAL A 12 5.91 -30.76 5.66
C VAL A 12 5.34 -29.47 6.20
N HIS A 13 5.96 -28.94 7.27
CA HIS A 13 5.51 -27.73 7.91
C HIS A 13 6.64 -26.69 8.02
N TYR A 14 6.37 -25.49 7.50
CA TYR A 14 7.21 -24.29 7.65
C TYR A 14 6.56 -23.38 8.68
N GLY A 15 7.05 -23.38 9.90
CA GLY A 15 6.49 -22.62 11.02
C GLY A 15 7.20 -21.32 11.29
N HIS A 16 8.51 -21.34 11.29
CA HIS A 16 9.38 -20.18 11.52
C HIS A 16 9.10 -19.43 12.84
N THR A 17 8.48 -20.08 13.82
CA THR A 17 8.11 -19.47 15.12
C THR A 17 8.50 -20.39 16.28
N GLU A 18 8.71 -19.77 17.42
CA GLU A 18 8.93 -20.47 18.70
C GLU A 18 7.60 -20.83 19.42
N TRP A 19 6.47 -20.75 18.74
CA TRP A 19 5.14 -20.90 19.31
C TRP A 19 4.28 -21.83 18.46
N ILE A 20 3.44 -22.65 19.11
CA ILE A 20 2.39 -23.43 18.44
C ILE A 20 1.19 -22.51 18.24
N ARG A 21 0.89 -22.18 16.99
CA ARG A 21 -0.27 -21.37 16.57
C ARG A 21 -1.37 -22.24 15.94
N GLY A 22 -2.37 -21.62 15.36
CA GLY A 22 -3.52 -22.31 14.80
C GLY A 22 -3.17 -23.29 13.68
N SER A 23 -2.27 -22.94 12.75
CA SER A 23 -1.84 -23.83 11.65
C SER A 23 -1.05 -25.04 12.13
N GLU A 24 -0.16 -24.84 13.12
CA GLU A 24 0.61 -25.89 13.78
C GLU A 24 -0.35 -26.83 14.53
N ARG A 25 -1.28 -26.27 15.31
CA ARG A 25 -2.27 -27.06 16.05
C ARG A 25 -3.12 -27.91 15.11
N CYS A 26 -3.57 -27.36 13.98
CA CYS A 26 -4.33 -28.12 12.98
C CYS A 26 -3.54 -29.33 12.44
N LEU A 27 -2.24 -29.17 12.17
CA LEU A 27 -1.41 -30.26 11.68
C LEU A 27 -1.15 -31.31 12.79
N ILE A 28 -0.90 -30.87 14.02
CA ILE A 28 -0.72 -31.75 15.16
C ILE A 28 -1.97 -32.61 15.35
N ASP A 29 -3.13 -31.98 15.46
CA ASP A 29 -4.40 -32.67 15.66
C ASP A 29 -4.72 -33.59 14.48
N LEU A 30 -4.41 -33.19 13.23
CA LEU A 30 -4.59 -34.04 12.03
C LEU A 30 -3.74 -35.32 12.11
N ILE A 31 -2.45 -35.22 12.46
CA ILE A 31 -1.53 -36.37 12.51
C ILE A 31 -1.92 -37.29 13.67
N HIS A 32 -2.23 -36.76 14.86
CA HIS A 32 -2.64 -37.57 16.03
C HIS A 32 -3.93 -38.35 15.79
N HIS A 33 -4.85 -37.85 14.95
CA HIS A 33 -6.12 -38.53 14.66
C HIS A 33 -6.14 -39.26 13.31
N LEU A 34 -4.97 -39.33 12.63
CA LEU A 34 -4.87 -40.08 11.38
C LEU A 34 -5.06 -41.58 11.61
N ASP A 35 -5.77 -42.27 10.72
CA ASP A 35 -5.90 -43.73 10.79
C ASP A 35 -4.58 -44.43 10.46
N LEU A 36 -3.81 -44.79 11.48
CA LEU A 36 -2.52 -45.44 11.35
C LEU A 36 -2.56 -46.83 10.75
N THR A 37 -3.72 -47.45 10.65
CA THR A 37 -3.90 -48.74 9.91
C THR A 37 -3.85 -48.55 8.41
N GLN A 38 -4.20 -47.34 7.93
CA GLN A 38 -4.22 -46.99 6.52
C GLN A 38 -3.03 -46.10 6.10
N TYR A 39 -2.49 -45.28 7.02
CA TYR A 39 -1.49 -44.29 6.73
C TYR A 39 -0.33 -44.35 7.73
N THR A 40 0.88 -44.08 7.24
CA THR A 40 2.09 -43.92 8.09
C THR A 40 2.55 -42.47 7.94
N PRO A 41 2.39 -41.62 8.97
CA PRO A 41 2.86 -40.26 8.92
C PRO A 41 4.37 -40.16 9.14
N ILE A 42 5.03 -39.30 8.38
CA ILE A 42 6.40 -38.85 8.54
C ILE A 42 6.37 -37.33 8.59
N LEU A 43 7.03 -36.70 9.57
CA LEU A 43 7.07 -35.25 9.71
C LEU A 43 8.41 -34.68 9.28
N TRP A 44 8.37 -33.60 8.51
CA TRP A 44 9.54 -32.78 8.16
C TRP A 44 9.23 -31.32 8.44
N CYS A 45 9.92 -30.72 9.43
CA CYS A 45 9.63 -29.37 9.91
C CYS A 45 10.91 -28.56 10.15
N ASP A 46 10.75 -27.26 10.36
CA ASP A 46 11.87 -26.32 10.55
C ASP A 46 12.10 -25.91 12.01
N THR A 47 11.26 -26.36 12.94
CA THR A 47 11.36 -25.99 14.36
C THR A 47 11.32 -27.19 15.30
N GLN A 48 12.15 -27.15 16.34
CA GLN A 48 12.19 -28.19 17.37
C GLN A 48 10.89 -28.23 18.18
N ILE A 49 10.22 -27.09 18.39
CA ILE A 49 8.97 -27.05 19.15
C ILE A 49 7.84 -27.82 18.45
N MET A 50 7.84 -27.82 17.11
CA MET A 50 6.89 -28.62 16.33
C MET A 50 7.21 -30.12 16.44
N ALA A 51 8.48 -30.48 16.40
CA ALA A 51 8.93 -31.88 16.53
C ALA A 51 8.54 -32.48 17.89
N GLN A 52 8.73 -31.72 18.98
CA GLN A 52 8.40 -32.14 20.34
C GLN A 52 6.91 -32.48 20.56
N GLN A 53 6.03 -31.97 19.69
CA GLN A 53 4.60 -32.32 19.79
C GLN A 53 4.27 -33.75 19.40
N PHE A 54 5.27 -34.51 18.94
CA PHE A 54 5.15 -35.90 18.50
C PHE A 54 6.06 -36.87 19.26
N ASP A 55 6.64 -36.42 20.38
CA ASP A 55 7.51 -37.23 21.21
C ASP A 55 6.78 -38.47 21.80
N ASP A 56 5.47 -38.43 21.89
CA ASP A 56 4.60 -39.52 22.34
C ASP A 56 4.17 -40.46 21.21
N MET A 57 4.50 -40.15 19.96
CA MET A 57 4.18 -40.95 18.78
C MET A 57 5.46 -41.59 18.21
N ASP A 58 5.38 -42.89 17.85
CA ASP A 58 6.46 -43.58 17.15
C ASP A 58 6.43 -43.26 15.64
N ILE A 59 6.73 -42.01 15.29
CA ILE A 59 6.81 -41.55 13.89
C ILE A 59 8.18 -40.94 13.59
N PRO A 60 8.69 -41.09 12.35
CA PRO A 60 9.91 -40.41 11.92
C PRO A 60 9.71 -38.91 11.85
N VAL A 61 10.58 -38.16 12.55
CA VAL A 61 10.56 -36.68 12.53
C VAL A 61 11.91 -36.15 12.06
N TYR A 62 11.92 -35.28 11.10
CA TYR A 62 13.09 -34.60 10.55
C TYR A 62 12.99 -33.09 10.83
N VAL A 63 14.04 -32.55 11.44
CA VAL A 63 14.11 -31.11 11.76
C VAL A 63 15.32 -30.51 11.08
N GLU A 64 15.11 -29.54 10.21
CA GLU A 64 16.18 -28.76 9.60
C GLU A 64 15.69 -27.35 9.21
N PRO A 65 16.57 -26.36 9.18
CA PRO A 65 16.17 -25.00 8.83
C PRO A 65 15.66 -24.91 7.38
N PHE A 66 14.46 -24.36 7.20
CA PHE A 66 13.90 -24.12 5.87
C PHE A 66 14.23 -22.70 5.40
N SER A 67 14.75 -22.60 4.18
CA SER A 67 15.06 -21.34 3.53
C SER A 67 14.22 -21.17 2.28
N LEU A 68 13.54 -20.02 2.17
CA LEU A 68 12.75 -19.68 0.99
C LEU A 68 13.65 -19.05 -0.08
N LEU A 69 13.53 -19.51 -1.31
CA LEU A 69 14.21 -18.92 -2.46
C LEU A 69 13.65 -17.52 -2.77
N LEU A 70 12.32 -17.38 -2.72
CA LEU A 70 11.58 -16.15 -2.91
C LEU A 70 10.58 -16.01 -1.75
N GLY A 71 10.60 -14.90 -1.01
CA GLY A 71 9.76 -14.76 0.18
C GLY A 71 9.51 -13.31 0.60
N TRP A 72 8.66 -13.13 1.61
CA TRP A 72 8.13 -11.86 2.12
C TRP A 72 9.19 -10.83 2.56
N HIS A 73 10.34 -11.28 3.03
CA HIS A 73 11.35 -10.42 3.65
C HIS A 73 12.62 -10.26 2.81
N ALA A 74 12.48 -10.20 1.51
CA ALA A 74 13.48 -10.10 0.45
C ALA A 74 13.77 -11.45 -0.23
N PRO A 75 13.99 -11.43 -1.54
CA PRO A 75 14.47 -12.60 -2.25
C PRO A 75 15.88 -12.93 -1.73
N ARG A 76 16.00 -13.92 -0.90
CA ARG A 76 17.32 -14.38 -0.43
C ARG A 76 18.08 -15.05 -1.56
N LEU A 77 17.38 -15.54 -2.61
CA LEU A 77 17.92 -16.26 -3.75
C LEU A 77 18.97 -17.30 -3.34
N ASP A 78 18.79 -17.91 -2.17
CA ASP A 78 19.71 -18.93 -1.65
C ASP A 78 19.44 -20.25 -2.35
N VAL A 79 20.00 -20.34 -3.55
CA VAL A 79 19.89 -21.54 -4.40
C VAL A 79 20.55 -22.75 -3.72
N LYS A 80 21.65 -22.54 -2.94
CA LYS A 80 22.33 -23.64 -2.24
C LYS A 80 21.45 -24.23 -1.16
N ALA A 81 20.84 -23.42 -0.31
CA ALA A 81 19.92 -23.89 0.72
C ALA A 81 18.71 -24.61 0.11
N THR A 82 18.11 -24.06 -0.96
CA THR A 82 17.01 -24.72 -1.67
C THR A 82 17.45 -26.07 -2.25
N GLN A 83 18.66 -26.15 -2.80
CA GLN A 83 19.20 -27.41 -3.33
C GLN A 83 19.46 -28.43 -2.22
N ALA A 84 19.93 -27.99 -1.05
CA ALA A 84 20.10 -28.84 0.13
C ALA A 84 18.75 -29.46 0.55
N LEU A 85 17.69 -28.63 0.67
CA LEU A 85 16.34 -29.12 0.97
C LEU A 85 15.82 -30.14 -0.05
N ILE A 86 16.13 -29.95 -1.35
CA ILE A 86 15.77 -30.94 -2.37
C ILE A 86 16.51 -32.26 -2.13
N VAL A 87 17.78 -32.22 -1.74
CA VAL A 87 18.56 -33.44 -1.44
C VAL A 87 18.02 -34.13 -0.20
N SER A 88 17.84 -33.42 0.91
CA SER A 88 17.23 -33.98 2.14
C SER A 88 15.86 -34.60 1.87
N GLY A 89 15.00 -33.89 1.13
CA GLY A 89 13.68 -34.40 0.76
C GLY A 89 13.73 -35.65 -0.13
N GLN A 90 14.72 -35.78 -1.05
CA GLN A 90 14.92 -36.99 -1.85
C GLN A 90 15.30 -38.19 -0.98
N ASP A 91 16.14 -37.97 0.03
CA ASP A 91 16.57 -39.03 0.94
C ASP A 91 15.41 -39.50 1.82
N ILE A 92 14.62 -38.59 2.36
CA ILE A 92 13.38 -38.90 3.13
C ILE A 92 12.40 -39.68 2.27
N ILE A 93 12.14 -39.23 1.03
CA ILE A 93 11.20 -39.89 0.13
C ILE A 93 11.63 -41.32 -0.18
N LYS A 94 12.93 -41.56 -0.44
CA LYS A 94 13.46 -42.89 -0.74
C LYS A 94 13.47 -43.79 0.49
N GLN A 95 13.91 -43.25 1.64
CA GLN A 95 14.03 -44.02 2.90
C GLN A 95 12.68 -44.56 3.35
N HIS A 96 11.63 -43.76 3.24
CA HIS A 96 10.28 -44.09 3.72
C HIS A 96 9.34 -44.53 2.61
N ALA A 97 9.79 -44.61 1.36
CA ALA A 97 8.96 -44.93 0.20
C ALA A 97 7.66 -44.07 0.13
N ILE A 98 7.82 -42.77 0.34
CA ILE A 98 6.70 -41.81 0.43
C ILE A 98 5.79 -41.90 -0.80
N GLN A 99 4.49 -41.94 -0.58
CA GLN A 99 3.47 -42.00 -1.63
C GLN A 99 2.65 -40.72 -1.77
N ILE A 100 2.60 -39.88 -0.74
CA ILE A 100 1.91 -38.57 -0.74
C ILE A 100 2.80 -37.56 -0.02
N VAL A 101 2.85 -36.34 -0.51
CA VAL A 101 3.42 -35.19 0.21
C VAL A 101 2.28 -34.25 0.59
N HIS A 102 2.17 -33.93 1.88
CA HIS A 102 1.22 -32.94 2.40
C HIS A 102 1.98 -31.72 2.92
N ALA A 103 1.87 -30.59 2.24
CA ALA A 103 2.40 -29.30 2.67
C ALA A 103 1.36 -28.55 3.50
N ASN A 104 1.64 -28.28 4.77
CA ASN A 104 0.73 -27.58 5.70
C ASN A 104 0.80 -26.03 5.56
N SER A 105 1.33 -25.53 4.47
CA SER A 105 1.30 -24.14 4.04
C SER A 105 1.80 -24.04 2.60
N ALA A 106 1.69 -22.86 1.97
CA ALA A 106 2.19 -22.66 0.61
C ALA A 106 3.73 -22.64 0.50
N ALA A 107 4.42 -22.23 1.56
CA ALA A 107 5.86 -21.98 1.52
C ALA A 107 6.71 -23.19 1.09
N PRO A 108 6.49 -24.42 1.58
CA PRO A 108 7.26 -25.58 1.17
C PRO A 108 7.12 -25.96 -0.29
N ASN A 109 6.09 -25.51 -1.00
CA ASN A 109 5.90 -25.85 -2.41
C ASN A 109 7.07 -25.38 -3.30
N GLN A 110 7.89 -24.41 -2.86
CA GLN A 110 9.04 -23.96 -3.64
C GLN A 110 10.02 -25.09 -3.95
N TRP A 111 10.24 -26.03 -3.03
CA TRP A 111 11.10 -27.20 -3.24
C TRP A 111 10.30 -28.50 -3.41
N LEU A 112 9.15 -28.62 -2.74
CA LEU A 112 8.31 -29.82 -2.81
C LEU A 112 7.75 -30.08 -4.21
N THR A 113 7.43 -29.06 -4.99
CA THR A 113 6.99 -29.24 -6.38
C THR A 113 8.06 -29.93 -7.24
N SER A 114 9.34 -29.64 -7.01
CA SER A 114 10.44 -30.29 -7.71
C SER A 114 10.58 -31.76 -7.28
N LEU A 115 10.50 -32.03 -5.98
CA LEU A 115 10.54 -33.38 -5.41
C LEU A 115 9.38 -34.24 -5.88
N ALA A 116 8.17 -33.71 -5.76
CA ALA A 116 6.94 -34.38 -6.18
C ALA A 116 6.96 -34.74 -7.68
N ASN A 117 7.48 -33.85 -8.53
CA ASN A 117 7.68 -34.11 -9.96
C ASN A 117 8.71 -35.20 -10.23
N GLN A 118 9.89 -35.13 -9.56
CA GLN A 118 10.99 -36.10 -9.78
C GLN A 118 10.60 -37.52 -9.38
N HIS A 119 9.80 -37.67 -8.34
CA HIS A 119 9.40 -38.97 -7.79
C HIS A 119 8.00 -39.40 -8.24
N CYS A 120 7.30 -38.61 -9.08
CA CYS A 120 5.93 -38.86 -9.50
C CYS A 120 4.94 -39.04 -8.32
N ILE A 121 5.13 -38.29 -7.23
CA ILE A 121 4.32 -38.36 -6.00
C ILE A 121 3.35 -37.18 -5.99
N PRO A 122 2.05 -37.37 -5.66
CA PRO A 122 1.10 -36.28 -5.55
C PRO A 122 1.46 -35.31 -4.39
N LEU A 123 1.32 -34.03 -4.66
CA LEU A 123 1.48 -32.95 -3.70
C LEU A 123 0.11 -32.37 -3.33
N VAL A 124 -0.25 -32.52 -2.07
CA VAL A 124 -1.42 -31.87 -1.45
C VAL A 124 -0.92 -30.68 -0.66
N THR A 125 -1.54 -29.51 -0.85
CA THR A 125 -1.17 -28.31 -0.09
C THR A 125 -2.38 -27.75 0.64
N GLN A 126 -2.26 -27.59 1.94
CA GLN A 126 -3.27 -26.99 2.81
C GLN A 126 -2.95 -25.52 3.08
N LEU A 127 -3.92 -24.64 2.86
CA LEU A 127 -3.75 -23.20 2.96
C LEU A 127 -4.48 -22.65 4.18
N HIS A 128 -3.73 -22.21 5.18
CA HIS A 128 -4.21 -21.63 6.43
C HIS A 128 -4.17 -20.10 6.44
N ALA A 129 -3.73 -19.48 5.36
CA ALA A 129 -3.63 -18.03 5.21
C ALA A 129 -4.12 -17.58 3.84
N ARG A 130 -4.49 -16.31 3.75
CA ARG A 130 -4.73 -15.65 2.48
C ARG A 130 -3.37 -15.24 1.90
N TYR A 131 -3.12 -15.65 0.66
CA TYR A 131 -1.91 -15.28 -0.07
C TYR A 131 -2.27 -14.30 -1.18
N VAL A 132 -1.53 -13.19 -1.31
CA VAL A 132 -1.68 -12.31 -2.47
C VAL A 132 -1.20 -13.02 -3.74
N PHE A 133 -1.58 -12.54 -4.91
CA PHE A 133 -1.29 -13.23 -6.16
C PHE A 133 0.21 -13.49 -6.40
N SER A 134 1.06 -12.47 -6.10
CA SER A 134 2.51 -12.61 -6.20
C SER A 134 3.06 -13.75 -5.36
N GLU A 135 2.54 -13.93 -4.16
CA GLU A 135 2.93 -15.02 -3.25
C GLU A 135 2.46 -16.37 -3.77
N ARG A 136 1.20 -16.48 -4.19
CA ARG A 136 0.70 -17.73 -4.77
C ARG A 136 1.52 -18.16 -5.97
N LEU A 137 2.01 -17.19 -6.77
CA LEU A 137 2.87 -17.45 -7.92
C LEU A 137 4.29 -17.86 -7.49
N THR A 138 4.95 -17.08 -6.62
CA THR A 138 6.33 -17.34 -6.17
C THR A 138 6.45 -18.58 -5.29
N LEU A 139 5.41 -18.88 -4.51
CA LEU A 139 5.30 -20.11 -3.71
C LEU A 139 4.79 -21.31 -4.52
N ARG A 140 4.57 -21.17 -5.83
CA ARG A 140 4.15 -22.25 -6.73
C ARG A 140 2.88 -22.98 -6.32
N VAL A 141 1.92 -22.28 -5.67
CA VAL A 141 0.65 -22.88 -5.22
C VAL A 141 -0.08 -23.58 -6.35
N HIS A 142 -0.06 -23.01 -7.56
CA HIS A 142 -0.71 -23.56 -8.76
C HIS A 142 -0.13 -24.90 -9.25
N GLN A 143 1.03 -25.33 -8.72
CA GLN A 143 1.69 -26.58 -9.11
C GLN A 143 1.35 -27.76 -8.17
N ALA A 144 0.66 -27.54 -7.05
CA ALA A 144 0.15 -28.63 -6.22
C ALA A 144 -0.96 -29.40 -6.97
N ASP A 145 -1.04 -30.71 -6.77
CA ASP A 145 -2.09 -31.55 -7.41
C ASP A 145 -3.46 -31.30 -6.80
N HIS A 146 -3.52 -31.22 -5.46
CA HIS A 146 -4.71 -30.87 -4.72
C HIS A 146 -4.43 -29.72 -3.76
N LEU A 147 -5.38 -28.82 -3.61
CA LEU A 147 -5.33 -27.64 -2.77
C LEU A 147 -6.48 -27.66 -1.79
N ILE A 148 -6.18 -27.68 -0.50
CA ILE A 148 -7.14 -27.61 0.57
C ILE A 148 -7.14 -26.17 1.09
N GLY A 149 -8.28 -25.51 1.09
CA GLY A 149 -8.46 -24.21 1.74
C GLY A 149 -9.35 -24.37 2.96
N VAL A 150 -8.95 -23.78 4.08
CA VAL A 150 -9.68 -23.89 5.36
C VAL A 150 -11.00 -23.12 5.36
N SER A 151 -11.27 -22.34 4.33
CA SER A 151 -12.54 -21.63 4.13
C SER A 151 -12.80 -21.35 2.64
N ALA A 152 -14.05 -21.10 2.28
CA ALA A 152 -14.45 -20.80 0.89
C ALA A 152 -13.73 -19.56 0.30
N PRO A 153 -13.50 -18.46 1.01
CA PRO A 153 -12.74 -17.32 0.49
C PRO A 153 -11.31 -17.65 0.06
N ILE A 154 -10.65 -18.63 0.71
CA ILE A 154 -9.31 -19.09 0.32
C ILE A 154 -9.36 -19.81 -1.03
N ILE A 155 -10.37 -20.63 -1.26
CA ILE A 155 -10.53 -21.36 -2.53
C ILE A 155 -10.97 -20.43 -3.66
N ALA A 156 -11.83 -19.46 -3.39
CA ALA A 156 -12.32 -18.52 -4.40
C ALA A 156 -11.18 -17.77 -5.12
N GLN A 157 -10.14 -17.36 -4.40
CA GLN A 157 -8.98 -16.70 -5.01
C GLN A 157 -8.19 -17.63 -5.94
N LEU A 158 -8.18 -18.94 -5.69
CA LEU A 158 -7.52 -19.93 -6.54
C LEU A 158 -8.30 -20.15 -7.87
N HIS A 159 -9.63 -20.09 -7.81
CA HIS A 159 -10.45 -20.13 -9.00
C HIS A 159 -10.24 -18.89 -9.87
N ASP A 160 -10.03 -17.71 -9.27
CA ASP A 160 -9.62 -16.49 -10.00
C ASP A 160 -8.28 -16.66 -10.74
N ASP A 161 -7.38 -17.47 -10.21
CA ASP A 161 -6.11 -17.84 -10.86
C ASP A 161 -6.28 -18.91 -11.96
N GLY A 162 -7.49 -19.39 -12.17
CA GLY A 162 -7.79 -20.41 -13.18
C GLY A 162 -7.49 -21.86 -12.73
N ILE A 163 -7.30 -22.09 -11.43
CA ILE A 163 -7.17 -23.44 -10.89
C ILE A 163 -8.53 -24.12 -10.93
N LYS A 164 -8.57 -25.35 -11.47
CA LYS A 164 -9.82 -26.11 -11.66
C LYS A 164 -10.43 -26.52 -10.32
N ALA A 165 -11.76 -26.48 -10.23
CA ALA A 165 -12.51 -26.91 -9.06
C ALA A 165 -12.24 -28.38 -8.66
N SER A 166 -11.91 -29.25 -9.63
CA SER A 166 -11.55 -30.65 -9.34
C SER A 166 -10.23 -30.82 -8.54
N ARG A 167 -9.44 -29.75 -8.40
CA ARG A 167 -8.17 -29.74 -7.65
C ARG A 167 -8.27 -28.96 -6.35
N THR A 168 -9.42 -28.37 -6.04
CA THR A 168 -9.60 -27.49 -4.88
C THR A 168 -10.67 -28.04 -3.97
N HIS A 169 -10.40 -28.02 -2.67
CA HIS A 169 -11.27 -28.58 -1.63
C HIS A 169 -11.42 -27.56 -0.51
N VAL A 170 -12.66 -27.29 -0.07
CA VAL A 170 -12.91 -26.52 1.15
C VAL A 170 -13.05 -27.53 2.28
N ILE A 171 -12.05 -27.56 3.14
CA ILE A 171 -12.04 -28.42 4.34
C ILE A 171 -11.81 -27.53 5.54
N ALA A 172 -12.85 -27.34 6.34
CA ALA A 172 -12.77 -26.54 7.55
C ALA A 172 -11.77 -27.15 8.54
N ASN A 173 -11.07 -26.31 9.29
CA ASN A 173 -10.23 -26.79 10.38
C ASN A 173 -11.09 -27.54 11.41
N GLY A 174 -10.56 -28.65 11.93
CA GLY A 174 -11.18 -29.41 13.01
C GLY A 174 -10.61 -29.01 14.37
N ILE A 175 -11.43 -29.08 15.41
CA ILE A 175 -10.99 -28.99 16.80
C ILE A 175 -11.12 -30.36 17.48
N ASP A 176 -10.14 -30.67 18.31
CA ASP A 176 -10.20 -31.88 19.15
C ASP A 176 -11.10 -31.62 20.36
N THR A 177 -12.37 -31.98 20.18
CA THR A 177 -13.42 -31.77 21.20
C THR A 177 -13.16 -32.55 22.48
N ALA A 178 -12.56 -33.75 22.38
CA ALA A 178 -12.26 -34.57 23.54
C ALA A 178 -11.18 -33.93 24.41
N ARG A 179 -10.09 -33.48 23.80
CA ARG A 179 -8.99 -32.77 24.47
C ARG A 179 -9.45 -31.46 25.10
N LEU A 180 -10.26 -30.66 24.37
CA LEU A 180 -10.75 -29.38 24.86
C LEU A 180 -11.67 -29.55 26.07
N LEU A 181 -12.61 -30.50 26.03
CA LEU A 181 -13.53 -30.77 27.13
C LEU A 181 -12.86 -31.39 28.38
N GLN A 182 -11.62 -31.87 28.28
CA GLN A 182 -10.83 -32.35 29.41
C GLN A 182 -10.03 -31.25 30.10
N GLN A 183 -9.94 -30.04 29.53
CA GLN A 183 -9.25 -28.93 30.16
C GLN A 183 -9.91 -28.54 31.46
N ARG A 184 -9.09 -28.10 32.41
CA ARG A 184 -9.56 -27.63 33.71
C ARG A 184 -10.43 -26.38 33.52
N THR A 185 -11.63 -26.41 34.11
CA THR A 185 -12.52 -25.24 34.13
C THR A 185 -11.98 -24.20 35.08
N HIS A 186 -11.97 -22.96 34.64
CA HIS A 186 -11.58 -21.77 35.42
C HIS A 186 -12.79 -20.82 35.50
N SER A 187 -13.05 -20.28 36.70
CA SER A 187 -14.10 -19.29 36.88
C SER A 187 -13.55 -17.87 36.80
N ILE A 188 -13.98 -17.13 35.78
CA ILE A 188 -13.71 -15.68 35.63
C ILE A 188 -14.38 -14.94 36.77
N ARG A 189 -15.62 -15.31 37.09
CA ARG A 189 -16.43 -14.65 38.14
C ARG A 189 -15.83 -14.79 39.52
N GLU A 190 -15.35 -15.97 39.86
CA GLU A 190 -14.67 -16.18 41.16
C GLU A 190 -13.32 -15.45 41.19
N THR A 191 -12.54 -15.55 40.14
CA THR A 191 -11.20 -14.95 40.06
C THR A 191 -11.25 -13.42 40.22
N TYR A 192 -12.24 -12.77 39.62
CA TYR A 192 -12.38 -11.31 39.64
C TYR A 192 -13.53 -10.81 40.50
N GLN A 193 -14.12 -11.68 41.34
CA GLN A 193 -15.20 -11.39 42.29
C GLN A 193 -16.39 -10.66 41.61
N LEU A 194 -16.77 -11.14 40.41
CA LEU A 194 -17.85 -10.56 39.62
C LEU A 194 -19.20 -11.10 40.10
N SER A 195 -20.23 -10.23 40.11
CA SER A 195 -21.60 -10.64 40.40
C SER A 195 -22.18 -11.53 39.30
N GLN A 196 -23.17 -12.35 39.63
CA GLN A 196 -23.85 -13.21 38.64
C GLN A 196 -24.65 -12.42 37.60
N GLU A 197 -25.01 -11.18 37.90
CA GLU A 197 -25.75 -10.29 36.99
C GLU A 197 -24.85 -9.58 35.97
N LYS A 198 -23.52 -9.51 36.23
CA LYS A 198 -22.57 -8.85 35.33
C LYS A 198 -22.37 -9.70 34.08
N VAL A 199 -22.49 -9.08 32.92
CA VAL A 199 -22.24 -9.76 31.65
C VAL A 199 -20.74 -9.91 31.40
N VAL A 200 -20.27 -11.16 31.20
CA VAL A 200 -18.86 -11.48 30.95
C VAL A 200 -18.65 -11.72 29.48
N LEU A 201 -17.89 -10.84 28.86
CA LEU A 201 -17.37 -11.00 27.49
C LEU A 201 -16.00 -11.67 27.57
N VAL A 202 -15.73 -12.60 26.64
CA VAL A 202 -14.41 -13.22 26.52
C VAL A 202 -13.93 -13.14 25.08
N SER A 203 -12.63 -12.88 24.92
CA SER A 203 -11.93 -12.93 23.64
C SER A 203 -10.61 -13.67 23.77
N VAL A 204 -10.27 -14.51 22.80
CA VAL A 204 -9.04 -15.30 22.78
C VAL A 204 -8.27 -15.02 21.50
N GLY A 205 -6.98 -14.67 21.62
CA GLY A 205 -6.14 -14.47 20.45
C GLY A 205 -4.86 -13.67 20.73
N SER A 206 -3.93 -13.69 19.77
CA SER A 206 -2.71 -12.88 19.86
C SER A 206 -3.03 -11.38 19.91
N LEU A 207 -2.33 -10.63 20.77
CA LEU A 207 -2.52 -9.20 20.91
C LEU A 207 -1.73 -8.46 19.82
N ILE A 208 -2.29 -8.45 18.62
CA ILE A 208 -1.78 -7.78 17.42
C ILE A 208 -2.91 -7.02 16.74
N GLU A 209 -2.58 -5.99 15.97
CA GLU A 209 -3.55 -5.10 15.30
C GLU A 209 -4.62 -5.87 14.52
N ARG A 210 -4.23 -6.91 13.79
CA ARG A 210 -5.13 -7.73 12.98
C ARG A 210 -6.28 -8.38 13.78
N LYS A 211 -6.07 -8.64 15.09
CA LYS A 211 -7.08 -9.26 15.96
C LYS A 211 -8.06 -8.27 16.57
N GLY A 212 -7.84 -6.96 16.45
CA GLY A 212 -8.81 -5.90 16.76
C GLY A 212 -9.27 -5.83 18.22
N MET A 213 -8.39 -6.14 19.18
CA MET A 213 -8.74 -6.04 20.61
C MET A 213 -9.06 -4.60 21.02
N ASP A 214 -8.52 -3.61 20.35
CA ASP A 214 -8.84 -2.19 20.52
C ASP A 214 -10.32 -1.89 20.19
N ILE A 215 -10.90 -2.58 19.22
CA ILE A 215 -12.32 -2.46 18.86
C ILE A 215 -13.20 -2.99 19.97
N LEU A 216 -12.82 -4.12 20.60
CA LEU A 216 -13.56 -4.72 21.72
C LEU A 216 -13.53 -3.84 22.98
N ILE A 217 -12.37 -3.24 23.28
CA ILE A 217 -12.23 -2.29 24.40
C ILE A 217 -13.16 -1.08 24.20
N ARG A 218 -13.21 -0.53 22.98
CA ARG A 218 -14.12 0.58 22.65
C ARG A 218 -15.60 0.15 22.69
N ALA A 219 -15.93 -1.06 22.24
CA ALA A 219 -17.29 -1.60 22.34
C ALA A 219 -17.72 -1.75 23.80
N THR A 220 -16.81 -2.20 24.69
CA THR A 220 -17.05 -2.27 26.13
C THR A 220 -17.39 -0.89 26.73
N ALA A 221 -16.67 0.16 26.34
CA ALA A 221 -16.99 1.53 26.77
C ALA A 221 -18.41 1.96 26.35
N ILE A 222 -18.82 1.61 25.13
CA ILE A 222 -20.17 1.92 24.62
C ILE A 222 -21.25 1.15 25.41
N MET A 223 -21.02 -0.12 25.74
CA MET A 223 -21.96 -0.92 26.53
C MET A 223 -22.16 -0.33 27.92
N LEU A 224 -21.08 0.07 28.59
CA LEU A 224 -21.14 0.74 29.90
C LEU A 224 -21.89 2.07 29.85
N ALA A 225 -21.68 2.86 28.79
CA ALA A 225 -22.43 4.11 28.57
C ALA A 225 -23.95 3.87 28.36
N ASN A 226 -24.35 2.66 27.92
CA ASN A 226 -25.72 2.20 27.81
C ASN A 226 -26.24 1.52 29.12
N ASN A 227 -25.54 1.70 30.24
CA ASN A 227 -25.88 1.18 31.57
C ASN A 227 -25.94 -0.37 31.66
N VAL A 228 -25.20 -1.08 30.82
CA VAL A 228 -25.01 -2.53 30.98
C VAL A 228 -23.70 -2.79 31.70
N ASP A 229 -23.77 -3.41 32.87
CA ASP A 229 -22.59 -3.78 33.65
C ASP A 229 -21.88 -4.97 33.00
N VAL A 230 -20.76 -4.68 32.35
CA VAL A 230 -20.00 -5.64 31.52
C VAL A 230 -18.56 -5.77 31.99
N HIS A 231 -17.99 -6.97 31.84
CA HIS A 231 -16.58 -7.24 32.06
C HIS A 231 -15.98 -7.97 30.85
N LEU A 232 -14.91 -7.44 30.31
CA LEU A 232 -14.22 -8.01 29.14
C LEU A 232 -12.92 -8.70 29.58
N CYS A 233 -12.85 -10.01 29.37
CA CYS A 233 -11.64 -10.82 29.55
C CYS A 233 -10.96 -11.05 28.22
N ILE A 234 -9.69 -10.65 28.10
CA ILE A 234 -8.85 -10.86 26.92
C ILE A 234 -7.76 -11.87 27.26
N ILE A 235 -7.78 -13.01 26.57
CA ILE A 235 -6.82 -14.11 26.74
C ILE A 235 -5.83 -14.09 25.57
N GLY A 236 -4.56 -13.94 25.86
CA GLY A 236 -3.48 -13.97 24.87
C GLY A 236 -2.36 -13.00 25.18
N ALA A 237 -1.31 -13.07 24.38
CA ALA A 237 -0.14 -12.21 24.47
C ALA A 237 0.21 -11.63 23.09
N GLY A 238 0.98 -10.55 23.05
CA GLY A 238 1.47 -9.95 21.81
C GLY A 238 1.98 -8.53 21.99
N GLU A 239 2.55 -7.99 20.92
CA GLU A 239 3.22 -6.68 20.90
C GLU A 239 2.29 -5.49 21.21
N ALA A 240 0.99 -5.63 20.93
CA ALA A 240 0.02 -4.56 21.16
C ALA A 240 -0.41 -4.42 22.63
N LEU A 241 0.05 -5.25 23.58
CA LEU A 241 -0.40 -5.22 24.97
C LEU A 241 -0.24 -3.83 25.60
N GLY A 242 0.89 -3.16 25.38
CA GLY A 242 1.16 -1.82 25.94
C GLY A 242 0.16 -0.78 25.44
N ASP A 243 -0.10 -0.75 24.14
CA ASP A 243 -1.04 0.19 23.53
C ASP A 243 -2.49 -0.09 23.96
N LEU A 244 -2.86 -1.38 24.09
CA LEU A 244 -4.17 -1.79 24.57
C LEU A 244 -4.39 -1.41 26.04
N THR A 245 -3.37 -1.58 26.90
CA THR A 245 -3.43 -1.15 28.31
C THR A 245 -3.59 0.36 28.41
N ALA A 246 -2.81 1.13 27.64
CA ALA A 246 -2.96 2.58 27.57
C ALA A 246 -4.36 3.02 27.07
N LEU A 247 -4.97 2.24 26.17
CA LEU A 247 -6.33 2.50 25.70
C LEU A 247 -7.37 2.24 26.80
N VAL A 248 -7.20 1.17 27.60
CA VAL A 248 -8.06 0.87 28.79
C VAL A 248 -7.99 2.01 29.80
N ASP A 249 -6.79 2.48 30.12
CA ASP A 249 -6.59 3.60 31.06
C ASP A 249 -7.22 4.90 30.52
N LYS A 250 -7.00 5.20 29.24
CA LYS A 250 -7.55 6.40 28.58
C LYS A 250 -9.09 6.43 28.58
N LEU A 251 -9.73 5.27 28.54
CA LEU A 251 -11.19 5.15 28.53
C LEU A 251 -11.78 4.90 29.93
N ASP A 252 -10.96 4.90 30.98
CA ASP A 252 -11.35 4.63 32.38
C ASP A 252 -12.03 3.26 32.55
N LEU A 253 -11.46 2.22 31.89
CA LEU A 253 -12.01 0.87 31.85
C LEU A 253 -11.25 -0.14 32.71
N THR A 254 -10.33 0.27 33.57
CA THR A 254 -9.44 -0.61 34.36
C THR A 254 -10.22 -1.59 35.24
N ALA A 255 -11.43 -1.21 35.71
CA ALA A 255 -12.31 -2.08 36.46
C ALA A 255 -13.16 -3.06 35.62
N HIS A 256 -13.14 -2.90 34.29
CA HIS A 256 -14.03 -3.60 33.36
C HIS A 256 -13.32 -4.41 32.29
N VAL A 257 -12.02 -4.25 32.13
CA VAL A 257 -11.21 -4.97 31.14
C VAL A 257 -10.00 -5.59 31.80
N VAL A 258 -9.81 -6.89 31.60
CA VAL A 258 -8.66 -7.63 32.11
C VAL A 258 -7.93 -8.38 31.02
N PHE A 259 -6.59 -8.34 31.07
CA PHE A 259 -5.71 -9.15 30.23
C PHE A 259 -5.20 -10.35 31.07
N LEU A 260 -5.62 -11.56 30.72
CA LEU A 260 -5.22 -12.80 31.38
C LEU A 260 -3.84 -13.32 30.96
N GLY A 261 -3.22 -12.67 29.95
CA GLY A 261 -2.01 -13.18 29.34
C GLY A 261 -2.24 -14.46 28.54
N GLU A 262 -1.18 -15.12 28.15
CA GLU A 262 -1.24 -16.38 27.43
C GLU A 262 -1.62 -17.53 28.39
N GLN A 263 -2.62 -18.33 27.97
CA GLN A 263 -3.12 -19.45 28.76
C GLN A 263 -2.99 -20.75 27.94
N SER A 264 -2.35 -21.77 28.49
CA SER A 264 -2.21 -23.08 27.85
C SER A 264 -3.55 -23.82 27.70
N GLU A 265 -4.48 -23.57 28.63
CA GLU A 265 -5.84 -24.14 28.68
C GLU A 265 -6.90 -23.04 28.52
N ALA A 266 -6.78 -22.26 27.42
CA ALA A 266 -7.65 -21.11 27.18
C ALA A 266 -9.14 -21.50 27.09
N PHE A 267 -9.47 -22.70 26.58
CA PHE A 267 -10.83 -23.19 26.49
C PHE A 267 -11.49 -23.32 27.87
N GLY A 268 -10.72 -23.69 28.92
CA GLY A 268 -11.24 -23.82 30.29
C GLY A 268 -11.81 -22.51 30.86
N TRP A 269 -11.38 -21.35 30.35
CA TRP A 269 -11.89 -20.04 30.76
C TRP A 269 -13.20 -19.65 30.05
N LEU A 270 -13.55 -20.33 28.95
CA LEU A 270 -14.76 -19.98 28.17
C LEU A 270 -16.06 -20.37 28.89
N SER A 271 -16.04 -21.41 29.71
CA SER A 271 -17.22 -21.98 30.32
C SER A 271 -17.98 -21.06 31.30
N ASP A 272 -17.32 -20.00 31.80
CA ASP A 272 -17.89 -19.03 32.75
C ASP A 272 -18.20 -17.66 32.13
N ALA A 273 -18.04 -17.55 30.81
CA ALA A 273 -18.41 -16.35 30.06
C ALA A 273 -19.86 -16.42 29.55
N ASP A 274 -20.41 -15.25 29.19
CA ASP A 274 -21.76 -15.14 28.62
C ASP A 274 -21.73 -15.03 27.10
N ILE A 275 -20.74 -14.31 26.56
CA ILE A 275 -20.63 -14.02 25.11
C ILE A 275 -19.16 -14.10 24.70
N PHE A 276 -18.89 -14.81 23.63
CA PHE A 276 -17.58 -14.71 22.97
C PHE A 276 -17.57 -13.55 21.98
N VAL A 277 -16.55 -12.71 22.05
CA VAL A 277 -16.42 -11.54 21.18
C VAL A 277 -15.11 -11.55 20.39
N SER A 278 -15.20 -11.19 19.12
CA SER A 278 -14.05 -11.00 18.25
C SER A 278 -14.09 -9.64 17.59
N GLY A 279 -12.95 -8.93 17.58
CA GLY A 279 -12.77 -7.66 16.87
C GLY A 279 -11.97 -7.81 15.58
N ALA A 280 -11.74 -9.03 15.11
CA ALA A 280 -10.78 -9.33 14.05
C ALA A 280 -11.00 -8.49 12.78
N ARG A 281 -9.95 -7.82 12.33
CA ARG A 281 -9.89 -7.12 11.03
C ARG A 281 -9.72 -8.11 9.87
N GLU A 282 -9.07 -9.24 10.16
CA GLU A 282 -8.87 -10.31 9.22
C GLU A 282 -8.82 -11.66 9.95
N GLU A 283 -9.60 -12.63 9.50
CA GLU A 283 -9.62 -13.99 10.03
C GLU A 283 -9.84 -14.99 8.88
N VAL A 284 -9.03 -16.03 8.82
CA VAL A 284 -9.11 -17.00 7.72
C VAL A 284 -10.11 -18.10 8.00
N PHE A 285 -10.25 -18.50 9.27
CA PHE A 285 -11.22 -19.49 9.74
C PHE A 285 -11.80 -19.09 11.10
N GLY A 286 -10.96 -18.95 12.13
CA GLY A 286 -11.37 -18.63 13.49
C GLY A 286 -11.59 -19.89 14.35
N LEU A 287 -10.53 -20.64 14.62
CA LEU A 287 -10.58 -21.81 15.53
C LEU A 287 -11.23 -21.47 16.86
N VAL A 288 -10.88 -20.31 17.43
CA VAL A 288 -11.42 -19.83 18.71
C VAL A 288 -12.94 -19.63 18.69
N LEU A 289 -13.54 -19.33 17.52
CA LEU A 289 -15.00 -19.25 17.36
C LEU A 289 -15.64 -20.64 17.41
N ALA A 290 -14.99 -21.65 16.85
CA ALA A 290 -15.45 -23.03 16.97
C ALA A 290 -15.29 -23.53 18.42
N GLU A 291 -14.20 -23.16 19.11
CA GLU A 291 -14.01 -23.45 20.54
C GLU A 291 -15.09 -22.76 21.39
N ALA A 292 -15.43 -21.50 21.11
CA ALA A 292 -16.51 -20.78 21.80
C ALA A 292 -17.87 -21.46 21.56
N GLY A 293 -18.15 -21.90 20.32
CA GLY A 293 -19.36 -22.70 20.02
C GLY A 293 -19.39 -24.03 20.79
N LEU A 294 -18.23 -24.73 20.91
CA LEU A 294 -18.13 -25.93 21.74
C LEU A 294 -18.41 -25.65 23.21
N ALA A 295 -18.02 -24.47 23.71
CA ALA A 295 -18.33 -24.01 25.08
C ALA A 295 -19.79 -23.49 25.22
N LYS A 296 -20.63 -23.59 24.19
CA LYS A 296 -22.00 -23.09 24.14
C LYS A 296 -22.13 -21.57 24.31
N LEU A 297 -21.12 -20.81 23.86
CA LEU A 297 -21.18 -19.37 23.86
C LEU A 297 -21.72 -18.84 22.53
N PRO A 298 -22.68 -17.92 22.55
CA PRO A 298 -23.02 -17.16 21.35
C PRO A 298 -21.82 -16.28 20.97
N CYS A 299 -21.53 -16.18 19.67
CA CYS A 299 -20.40 -15.40 19.18
C CYS A 299 -20.86 -14.09 18.57
N VAL A 300 -20.17 -12.98 18.92
CA VAL A 300 -20.29 -11.70 18.21
C VAL A 300 -18.96 -11.43 17.51
N ALA A 301 -18.99 -11.31 16.17
CA ALA A 301 -17.76 -11.17 15.39
C ALA A 301 -18.00 -10.38 14.09
N PRO A 302 -17.00 -9.72 13.51
CA PRO A 302 -17.12 -9.04 12.23
C PRO A 302 -17.25 -10.06 11.08
N ASP A 303 -18.03 -9.70 10.03
CA ASP A 303 -18.14 -10.49 8.79
C ASP A 303 -16.88 -10.30 7.93
N VAL A 304 -15.79 -10.94 8.32
CA VAL A 304 -14.52 -10.90 7.60
C VAL A 304 -13.95 -12.29 7.35
N GLY A 305 -13.40 -12.48 6.16
CA GLY A 305 -12.67 -13.71 5.80
C GLY A 305 -13.48 -14.98 5.92
N GLY A 306 -13.08 -15.89 6.83
CA GLY A 306 -13.72 -17.18 7.04
C GLY A 306 -14.71 -17.23 8.22
N ILE A 307 -14.93 -16.12 8.93
CA ILE A 307 -15.80 -16.06 10.12
C ILE A 307 -17.23 -16.52 9.80
N ALA A 308 -17.82 -16.06 8.68
CA ALA A 308 -19.13 -16.48 8.21
C ALA A 308 -19.22 -17.99 7.83
N SER A 309 -18.09 -18.69 7.75
CA SER A 309 -18.10 -20.16 7.60
C SER A 309 -18.35 -20.87 8.93
N VAL A 310 -17.95 -20.24 10.05
CA VAL A 310 -18.09 -20.78 11.41
C VAL A 310 -19.38 -20.32 12.05
N ILE A 311 -19.68 -19.02 12.01
CA ILE A 311 -20.88 -18.42 12.57
C ILE A 311 -21.99 -18.39 11.53
N ASP A 312 -23.17 -18.85 11.89
CA ASP A 312 -24.42 -18.69 11.13
C ASP A 312 -25.17 -17.49 11.74
N ASP A 313 -25.22 -16.39 10.97
CA ASP A 313 -25.73 -15.11 11.46
C ASP A 313 -27.18 -15.20 11.89
N GLY A 314 -27.47 -14.67 13.09
CA GLY A 314 -28.80 -14.75 13.73
C GLY A 314 -29.15 -16.12 14.29
N VAL A 315 -28.33 -17.17 14.10
CA VAL A 315 -28.61 -18.54 14.57
C VAL A 315 -27.59 -19.00 15.62
N THR A 316 -26.29 -18.89 15.33
CA THR A 316 -25.23 -19.32 16.27
C THR A 316 -24.45 -18.16 16.84
N GLY A 317 -24.76 -16.95 16.42
CA GLY A 317 -24.12 -15.70 16.81
C GLY A 317 -24.57 -14.55 15.93
N LEU A 318 -23.94 -13.39 16.09
CA LEU A 318 -24.26 -12.18 15.35
C LEU A 318 -23.02 -11.70 14.58
N LEU A 319 -23.18 -11.50 13.29
CA LEU A 319 -22.15 -10.91 12.43
C LEU A 319 -22.31 -9.39 12.36
N THR A 320 -21.20 -8.67 12.45
CA THR A 320 -21.19 -7.21 12.45
C THR A 320 -20.35 -6.68 11.29
N PRO A 321 -20.53 -5.40 10.88
CA PRO A 321 -19.58 -4.74 10.00
C PRO A 321 -18.18 -4.69 10.62
N SER A 322 -17.14 -4.83 9.79
CA SER A 322 -15.74 -4.71 10.21
C SER A 322 -15.44 -3.31 10.77
N GLU A 323 -14.52 -3.24 11.72
CA GLU A 323 -14.02 -2.00 12.33
C GLU A 323 -15.09 -1.09 12.96
N SER A 324 -16.19 -1.67 13.42
CA SER A 324 -17.29 -0.94 14.03
C SER A 324 -17.48 -1.32 15.52
N PRO A 325 -16.85 -0.59 16.47
CA PRO A 325 -17.10 -0.80 17.89
C PRO A 325 -18.58 -0.65 18.26
N GLN A 326 -19.30 0.25 17.59
CA GLN A 326 -20.73 0.47 17.81
C GLN A 326 -21.56 -0.77 17.46
N ALA A 327 -21.32 -1.36 16.27
CA ALA A 327 -22.07 -2.54 15.86
C ALA A 327 -21.79 -3.77 16.75
N ILE A 328 -20.54 -3.94 17.22
CA ILE A 328 -20.21 -4.98 18.20
C ILE A 328 -20.94 -4.73 19.52
N ALA A 329 -20.92 -3.48 20.01
CA ALA A 329 -21.64 -3.11 21.23
C ALA A 329 -23.14 -3.37 21.11
N ASP A 330 -23.77 -2.96 20.00
CA ASP A 330 -25.20 -3.15 19.76
C ASP A 330 -25.59 -4.66 19.75
N ALA A 331 -24.80 -5.50 19.08
CA ALA A 331 -24.97 -6.93 19.08
C ALA A 331 -24.78 -7.55 20.47
N CYS A 332 -23.77 -7.11 21.21
CA CYS A 332 -23.57 -7.55 22.59
C CYS A 332 -24.70 -7.07 23.52
N LEU A 333 -25.22 -5.85 23.37
CA LEU A 333 -26.37 -5.34 24.12
C LEU A 333 -27.63 -6.15 23.87
N GLN A 334 -27.89 -6.56 22.61
CA GLN A 334 -28.99 -7.44 22.28
C GLN A 334 -28.89 -8.77 23.06
N LEU A 335 -27.72 -9.40 23.06
CA LEU A 335 -27.49 -10.66 23.77
C LEU A 335 -27.45 -10.46 25.30
N ALA A 336 -26.95 -9.33 25.81
CA ALA A 336 -26.92 -9.04 27.23
C ALA A 336 -28.34 -8.94 27.84
N ASN A 337 -29.25 -8.36 27.07
CA ASN A 337 -30.64 -8.13 27.49
C ASN A 337 -31.56 -9.35 27.28
N ASP A 338 -31.11 -10.36 26.56
CA ASP A 338 -31.92 -11.56 26.26
C ASP A 338 -31.16 -12.86 26.60
N PRO A 339 -31.24 -13.35 27.84
CA PRO A 339 -30.61 -14.59 28.28
C PRO A 339 -31.09 -15.83 27.52
N GLN A 340 -32.36 -15.84 27.08
CA GLN A 340 -32.90 -16.96 26.31
C GLN A 340 -32.30 -17.03 24.91
N LEU A 341 -32.14 -15.86 24.27
CA LEU A 341 -31.43 -15.76 22.98
C LEU A 341 -29.98 -16.21 23.11
N ARG A 342 -29.27 -15.78 24.18
CA ARG A 342 -27.89 -16.24 24.46
C ARG A 342 -27.81 -17.76 24.52
N GLN A 343 -28.70 -18.38 25.32
CA GLN A 343 -28.73 -19.83 25.50
C GLN A 343 -29.06 -20.57 24.21
N SER A 344 -30.06 -20.09 23.46
CA SER A 344 -30.44 -20.73 22.20
C SER A 344 -29.36 -20.67 21.13
N MET A 345 -28.71 -19.50 20.97
CA MET A 345 -27.60 -19.33 20.05
C MET A 345 -26.37 -20.15 20.46
N GLY A 346 -26.03 -20.16 21.74
CA GLY A 346 -24.94 -20.99 22.25
C GLY A 346 -25.16 -22.48 22.01
N GLN A 347 -26.37 -22.98 22.25
CA GLN A 347 -26.74 -24.40 21.96
C GLN A 347 -26.64 -24.69 20.46
N ALA A 348 -27.19 -23.83 19.61
CA ALA A 348 -27.08 -23.97 18.16
C ALA A 348 -25.59 -23.95 17.68
N GLY A 349 -24.74 -23.09 18.28
CA GLY A 349 -23.31 -23.07 18.06
C GLY A 349 -22.64 -24.41 18.40
N TYR A 350 -22.96 -24.99 19.53
CA TYR A 350 -22.47 -26.29 19.95
C TYR A 350 -22.84 -27.40 18.97
N GLU A 351 -24.10 -27.47 18.55
CA GLU A 351 -24.57 -28.44 17.57
C GLU A 351 -23.91 -28.30 16.20
N ARG A 352 -23.73 -27.06 15.75
CA ARG A 352 -23.01 -26.75 14.52
C ARG A 352 -21.54 -27.19 14.57
N VAL A 353 -20.86 -26.98 15.70
CA VAL A 353 -19.47 -27.42 15.89
C VAL A 353 -19.34 -28.92 15.82
N LEU A 354 -20.19 -29.65 16.54
CA LEU A 354 -20.16 -31.11 16.52
C LEU A 354 -20.50 -31.68 15.12
N ALA A 355 -21.38 -31.04 14.37
CA ALA A 355 -21.74 -31.46 13.02
C ALA A 355 -20.63 -31.16 11.98
N ASN A 356 -19.86 -30.09 12.12
CA ASN A 356 -19.03 -29.55 11.01
C ASN A 356 -17.57 -29.37 11.31
N PHE A 357 -17.15 -29.18 12.57
CA PHE A 357 -15.82 -28.68 12.92
C PHE A 357 -15.05 -29.59 13.88
N THR A 358 -15.43 -30.86 13.98
CA THR A 358 -14.66 -31.83 14.76
C THR A 358 -13.41 -32.27 14.02
N ILE A 359 -12.35 -32.61 14.76
CA ILE A 359 -11.13 -33.14 14.16
C ILE A 359 -11.37 -34.42 13.38
N THR A 360 -12.24 -35.32 13.85
CA THR A 360 -12.60 -36.54 13.15
C THR A 360 -13.11 -36.25 11.73
N ARG A 361 -14.02 -35.27 11.59
CA ARG A 361 -14.56 -34.88 10.28
C ARG A 361 -13.49 -34.27 9.38
N ASN A 362 -12.60 -33.42 9.94
CA ASN A 362 -11.49 -32.84 9.20
C ASN A 362 -10.55 -33.93 8.65
N VAL A 363 -10.17 -34.89 9.50
CA VAL A 363 -9.31 -36.01 9.12
C VAL A 363 -9.97 -36.85 8.02
N GLU A 364 -11.24 -37.22 8.16
CA GLU A 364 -11.98 -37.95 7.13
C GLU A 364 -11.96 -37.26 5.77
N GLN A 365 -12.20 -35.94 5.76
CA GLN A 365 -12.16 -35.15 4.52
C GLN A 365 -10.76 -35.05 3.93
N CYS A 366 -9.72 -34.90 4.75
CA CYS A 366 -8.32 -34.92 4.29
C CYS A 366 -7.96 -36.29 3.71
N GLN A 367 -8.37 -37.39 4.34
CA GLN A 367 -8.15 -38.75 3.83
C GLN A 367 -8.85 -38.99 2.49
N GLN A 368 -10.04 -38.42 2.26
CA GLN A 368 -10.71 -38.47 0.94
C GLN A 368 -9.84 -37.76 -0.12
N VAL A 369 -9.23 -36.62 0.21
CA VAL A 369 -8.32 -35.94 -0.74
C VAL A 369 -7.07 -36.81 -0.99
N TYR A 370 -6.53 -37.48 0.01
CA TYR A 370 -5.38 -38.39 -0.17
C TYR A 370 -5.73 -39.57 -1.08
N GLN A 371 -6.92 -40.14 -0.94
CA GLN A 371 -7.38 -41.20 -1.85
C GLN A 371 -7.55 -40.70 -3.29
N MET A 372 -8.13 -39.50 -3.48
CA MET A 372 -8.19 -38.86 -4.80
C MET A 372 -6.81 -38.61 -5.39
N ALA A 373 -5.87 -38.15 -4.59
CA ALA A 373 -4.50 -37.87 -5.00
C ALA A 373 -3.76 -39.15 -5.45
N LEU A 374 -3.95 -40.26 -4.74
CA LEU A 374 -3.37 -41.57 -5.09
C LEU A 374 -3.99 -42.15 -6.36
N ALA A 375 -5.28 -41.93 -6.59
CA ALA A 375 -5.97 -42.41 -7.79
C ALA A 375 -5.52 -41.65 -9.06
N GLN A 376 -5.00 -40.48 -8.93
CA GLN A 376 -4.48 -39.65 -10.04
C GLN A 376 -2.99 -39.86 -10.18
N CYS A 377 -2.56 -40.77 -11.10
CA CYS A 377 -1.14 -40.93 -11.41
C CYS A 377 -0.56 -39.60 -11.88
N ARG A 378 0.38 -39.05 -11.10
CA ARG A 378 1.16 -37.89 -11.51
C ARG A 378 2.09 -38.30 -12.65
N SER A 379 1.84 -37.86 -13.87
CA SER A 379 2.80 -38.04 -14.96
C SER A 379 3.97 -37.08 -14.75
N TYR A 380 5.19 -37.57 -14.94
CA TYR A 380 6.39 -36.72 -14.91
C TYR A 380 6.26 -35.59 -15.93
N SER A 381 5.97 -34.40 -15.48
CA SER A 381 5.93 -33.21 -16.31
C SER A 381 7.31 -32.52 -16.32
N GLY A 382 8.35 -33.28 -16.72
CA GLY A 382 9.75 -32.88 -16.62
C GLY A 382 10.21 -31.76 -17.54
N SER A 383 9.34 -31.24 -18.38
CA SER A 383 9.69 -30.13 -19.26
C SER A 383 9.57 -28.78 -18.51
N ILE A 384 10.68 -28.05 -18.39
CA ILE A 384 10.70 -26.65 -17.92
C ILE A 384 9.64 -25.82 -18.68
N TRP A 385 9.41 -26.13 -19.96
CA TRP A 385 8.39 -25.49 -20.78
C TRP A 385 6.96 -25.72 -20.28
N GLN A 386 6.63 -26.90 -19.72
CA GLN A 386 5.30 -27.14 -19.14
C GLN A 386 5.10 -26.34 -17.85
N GLN A 387 6.12 -26.23 -17.02
CA GLN A 387 6.07 -25.40 -15.82
C GLN A 387 5.92 -23.92 -16.18
N VAL A 388 6.69 -23.44 -17.15
CA VAL A 388 6.58 -22.06 -17.68
C VAL A 388 5.19 -21.81 -18.27
N THR A 389 4.68 -22.73 -19.09
CA THR A 389 3.35 -22.61 -19.70
C THR A 389 2.23 -22.60 -18.63
N SER A 390 2.33 -23.46 -17.62
CA SER A 390 1.40 -23.47 -16.48
C SER A 390 1.40 -22.12 -15.76
N THR A 391 2.57 -21.58 -15.46
CA THR A 391 2.75 -20.28 -14.81
C THR A 391 2.16 -19.14 -15.65
N LEU A 392 2.45 -19.12 -16.96
CA LEU A 392 1.89 -18.11 -17.88
C LEU A 392 0.36 -18.19 -17.99
N ASN A 393 -0.21 -19.41 -17.95
CA ASN A 393 -1.66 -19.60 -17.94
C ASN A 393 -2.29 -19.02 -16.69
N VAL A 394 -1.71 -19.21 -15.51
CA VAL A 394 -2.19 -18.63 -14.25
C VAL A 394 -2.16 -17.10 -14.32
N ILE A 395 -1.06 -16.50 -14.79
CA ILE A 395 -0.95 -15.06 -14.98
C ILE A 395 -2.05 -14.53 -15.92
N LYS A 396 -2.27 -15.24 -17.05
CA LYS A 396 -3.33 -14.91 -18.02
C LYS A 396 -4.72 -14.98 -17.40
N HIS A 397 -5.04 -16.06 -16.68
CA HIS A 397 -6.36 -16.23 -16.06
C HIS A 397 -6.62 -15.19 -14.96
N TYR A 398 -5.64 -14.93 -14.11
CA TYR A 398 -5.73 -13.89 -13.10
C TYR A 398 -5.99 -12.51 -13.73
N GLY A 399 -5.23 -12.15 -14.77
CA GLY A 399 -5.43 -10.90 -15.50
C GLY A 399 -6.84 -10.81 -16.10
N MET A 400 -7.33 -11.89 -16.72
CA MET A 400 -8.69 -11.95 -17.27
C MET A 400 -9.77 -11.89 -16.19
N SER A 401 -9.58 -12.55 -15.06
CA SER A 401 -10.52 -12.51 -13.92
C SER A 401 -10.62 -11.08 -13.37
N LYS A 402 -9.49 -10.41 -13.18
CA LYS A 402 -9.45 -8.99 -12.78
C LYS A 402 -10.15 -8.07 -13.77
N LEU A 403 -9.90 -8.26 -15.07
CA LEU A 403 -10.56 -7.50 -16.15
C LEU A 403 -12.09 -7.73 -16.15
N ARG A 404 -12.56 -8.98 -15.90
CA ARG A 404 -14.01 -9.27 -15.77
C ARG A 404 -14.60 -8.55 -14.55
N LYS A 405 -13.94 -8.63 -13.40
CA LYS A 405 -14.38 -7.95 -12.16
C LYS A 405 -14.38 -6.43 -12.32
N LEU A 406 -13.43 -5.86 -13.09
CA LEU A 406 -13.42 -4.44 -13.44
C LEU A 406 -14.60 -4.05 -14.33
N ARG A 407 -14.98 -4.93 -15.29
CA ARG A 407 -16.12 -4.68 -16.19
C ARG A 407 -17.49 -4.85 -15.51
N SER A 408 -17.60 -5.71 -14.49
CA SER A 408 -18.86 -5.97 -13.78
C SER A 408 -19.13 -5.01 -12.61
N ALA A 409 -18.17 -4.19 -12.24
CA ALA A 409 -18.30 -3.26 -11.11
C ALA A 409 -18.82 -1.88 -11.58
N GLU A 410 -20.09 -1.81 -11.94
CA GLU A 410 -20.75 -0.53 -12.33
C GLU A 410 -20.84 0.50 -11.19
N THR A 411 -20.57 0.13 -9.95
CA THR A 411 -20.77 0.99 -8.77
C THR A 411 -19.46 1.42 -8.07
N LYS A 412 -18.26 1.15 -8.64
CA LYS A 412 -16.99 1.54 -7.99
C LYS A 412 -16.46 2.86 -8.55
N GLU A 413 -16.05 3.73 -7.65
CA GLU A 413 -15.42 5.02 -7.95
C GLU A 413 -14.20 4.85 -8.86
N LYS A 414 -14.10 5.71 -9.84
CA LYS A 414 -13.06 5.72 -10.85
C LYS A 414 -11.78 6.31 -10.28
N ALA A 415 -10.62 5.81 -10.66
CA ALA A 415 -9.33 6.25 -10.13
C ALA A 415 -8.45 6.89 -11.22
N ILE A 416 -7.67 7.91 -10.81
CA ILE A 416 -6.63 8.53 -11.62
C ILE A 416 -5.28 7.99 -11.13
N VAL A 417 -4.43 7.57 -12.06
CA VAL A 417 -3.05 7.17 -11.77
C VAL A 417 -2.11 8.18 -12.39
N CYS A 418 -1.41 8.93 -11.55
CA CYS A 418 -0.36 9.85 -11.96
C CYS A 418 1.01 9.18 -11.80
N ILE A 419 1.86 9.26 -12.83
CA ILE A 419 3.20 8.70 -12.81
C ILE A 419 4.21 9.83 -12.74
N ASP A 420 5.14 9.72 -11.79
CA ASP A 420 6.21 10.65 -11.57
C ASP A 420 7.54 9.92 -11.40
N THR A 421 8.34 9.94 -12.46
CA THR A 421 9.67 9.30 -12.52
C THR A 421 10.81 10.28 -12.23
N ILE A 422 10.52 11.52 -11.85
CA ILE A 422 11.53 12.54 -11.56
C ILE A 422 12.00 12.40 -10.11
N PRO A 423 13.31 12.26 -9.82
CA PRO A 423 13.78 11.96 -8.48
C PRO A 423 13.87 13.18 -7.53
N PHE A 424 13.48 14.38 -7.96
CA PHE A 424 13.57 15.60 -7.15
C PHE A 424 12.31 16.46 -7.22
N ALA A 425 12.13 17.33 -6.21
CA ALA A 425 11.01 18.27 -6.16
C ALA A 425 11.23 19.42 -7.16
N GLY A 426 10.56 19.37 -8.31
CA GLY A 426 10.59 20.38 -9.34
C GLY A 426 9.25 21.10 -9.50
N GLY A 427 9.27 22.24 -10.23
CA GLY A 427 8.08 23.05 -10.48
C GLY A 427 6.93 22.28 -11.16
N SER A 428 7.23 21.29 -12.00
CA SER A 428 6.24 20.43 -12.65
C SER A 428 5.45 19.60 -11.64
N LYS A 429 6.08 19.06 -10.60
CA LYS A 429 5.40 18.32 -9.53
C LYS A 429 4.47 19.21 -8.71
N ILE A 430 4.95 20.40 -8.35
CA ILE A 430 4.16 21.40 -7.62
C ILE A 430 2.94 21.81 -8.46
N ALA A 431 3.13 22.06 -9.76
CA ALA A 431 2.04 22.39 -10.67
C ALA A 431 1.05 21.24 -10.80
N THR A 432 1.52 20.00 -10.99
CA THR A 432 0.66 18.82 -11.07
C THR A 432 -0.11 18.59 -9.76
N SER A 433 0.53 18.72 -8.59
CA SER A 433 -0.15 18.64 -7.30
C SER A 433 -1.27 19.67 -7.17
N ARG A 434 -1.05 20.90 -7.61
CA ARG A 434 -2.07 21.97 -7.61
C ARG A 434 -3.24 21.68 -8.57
N ILE A 435 -2.94 21.16 -9.76
CA ILE A 435 -3.97 20.72 -10.70
C ILE A 435 -4.85 19.66 -10.04
N LEU A 436 -4.24 18.65 -9.42
CA LEU A 436 -4.96 17.57 -8.75
C LEU A 436 -5.76 18.07 -7.53
N ALA A 437 -5.22 19.02 -6.76
CA ALA A 437 -5.88 19.58 -5.57
C ALA A 437 -7.14 20.39 -5.88
N THR A 438 -7.27 20.89 -7.10
CA THR A 438 -8.43 21.68 -7.54
C THR A 438 -9.51 20.82 -8.21
N LEU A 439 -9.29 19.51 -8.40
CA LEU A 439 -10.29 18.58 -8.91
C LEU A 439 -11.39 18.33 -7.87
N ASN A 440 -12.63 18.26 -8.32
CA ASN A 440 -13.75 17.84 -7.47
C ASN A 440 -13.82 16.30 -7.43
N HIS A 441 -12.78 15.66 -6.88
CA HIS A 441 -12.63 14.21 -6.79
C HIS A 441 -12.00 13.82 -5.46
N ASP A 442 -12.42 12.68 -4.85
CA ASP A 442 -11.86 12.26 -3.57
C ASP A 442 -10.35 11.97 -3.73
N PRO A 443 -9.49 12.65 -2.95
CA PRO A 443 -8.04 12.45 -3.02
C PRO A 443 -7.59 10.99 -2.83
N LYS A 444 -8.38 10.17 -2.13
CA LYS A 444 -8.09 8.73 -1.94
C LYS A 444 -8.11 7.92 -3.23
N HIS A 445 -8.77 8.44 -4.29
CA HIS A 445 -8.84 7.81 -5.60
C HIS A 445 -7.84 8.40 -6.60
N ILE A 446 -6.95 9.28 -6.13
CA ILE A 446 -5.81 9.77 -6.88
C ILE A 446 -4.56 9.05 -6.38
N HIS A 447 -3.96 8.28 -7.24
CA HIS A 447 -2.80 7.44 -6.92
C HIS A 447 -1.56 7.98 -7.60
N ILE A 448 -0.52 8.24 -6.83
CA ILE A 448 0.77 8.73 -7.32
C ILE A 448 1.77 7.59 -7.30
N LEU A 449 2.22 7.16 -8.47
CA LEU A 449 3.30 6.20 -8.63
C LEU A 449 4.60 6.96 -8.85
N THR A 450 5.51 6.93 -7.89
CA THR A 450 6.71 7.77 -7.93
C THR A 450 7.98 7.00 -7.56
N THR A 451 9.10 7.40 -8.15
CA THR A 451 10.44 6.94 -7.74
C THR A 451 10.98 7.69 -6.52
N SER A 452 10.31 8.79 -6.11
CA SER A 452 10.71 9.60 -4.96
C SER A 452 9.49 10.05 -4.14
N SER A 453 9.20 9.31 -3.07
CA SER A 453 8.06 9.60 -2.18
C SER A 453 8.21 10.90 -1.38
N SER A 454 9.44 11.37 -1.16
CA SER A 454 9.70 12.61 -0.40
C SER A 454 8.99 13.83 -0.97
N CYS A 455 8.82 13.89 -2.28
CA CYS A 455 8.23 15.04 -2.98
C CYS A 455 6.70 15.15 -2.86
N TRP A 456 6.04 14.05 -2.44
CA TRP A 456 4.59 13.97 -2.32
C TRP A 456 4.12 13.79 -0.88
N ARG A 457 5.06 13.83 0.10
CA ARG A 457 4.83 13.46 1.51
C ARG A 457 3.70 14.26 2.17
N ASN A 458 3.52 15.51 1.81
CA ASN A 458 2.51 16.42 2.38
C ASN A 458 1.24 16.54 1.52
N THR A 459 0.98 15.58 0.63
CA THR A 459 -0.22 15.58 -0.20
C THR A 459 -1.23 14.54 0.27
N PRO A 460 -2.55 14.75 0.07
CA PRO A 460 -3.58 13.83 0.52
C PRO A 460 -3.75 12.59 -0.39
N TYR A 461 -2.85 12.39 -1.37
CA TYR A 461 -2.96 11.34 -2.38
C TYR A 461 -2.37 10.02 -1.90
N THR A 462 -2.88 8.91 -2.42
CA THR A 462 -2.33 7.58 -2.16
C THR A 462 -1.02 7.39 -2.94
N GLN A 463 0.10 7.20 -2.23
CA GLN A 463 1.42 7.11 -2.84
C GLN A 463 1.89 5.66 -2.93
N HIS A 464 2.55 5.32 -4.06
CA HIS A 464 3.15 4.01 -4.30
C HIS A 464 4.55 4.18 -4.86
N ALA A 465 5.51 3.49 -4.26
CA ALA A 465 6.89 3.52 -4.72
C ALA A 465 7.05 2.72 -6.01
N LEU A 466 7.69 3.33 -7.01
CA LEU A 466 8.22 2.65 -8.18
C LEU A 466 9.67 2.25 -7.92
N HIS A 467 9.99 0.99 -8.12
CA HIS A 467 11.33 0.46 -7.90
C HIS A 467 12.13 0.45 -9.20
N GLU A 468 13.29 1.06 -9.19
CA GLU A 468 14.23 1.04 -10.31
C GLU A 468 15.48 0.21 -9.93
N PHE A 469 16.04 -0.49 -10.90
CA PHE A 469 17.34 -1.14 -10.72
C PHE A 469 18.44 -0.07 -10.79
N GLU A 470 19.33 -0.05 -9.82
CA GLU A 470 20.43 0.92 -9.75
C GLU A 470 21.26 0.97 -11.05
N ALA A 471 21.50 -0.20 -11.66
CA ALA A 471 22.21 -0.30 -12.93
C ALA A 471 21.49 0.33 -14.15
N LEU A 472 20.18 0.60 -14.04
CA LEU A 472 19.35 1.17 -15.11
C LEU A 472 18.95 2.62 -14.84
N HIS A 473 19.13 3.11 -13.64
CA HIS A 473 18.62 4.41 -13.17
C HIS A 473 19.12 5.61 -14.01
N GLN A 474 20.36 5.57 -14.47
CA GLN A 474 20.98 6.64 -15.28
C GLN A 474 20.81 6.46 -16.80
N ALA A 475 20.12 5.41 -17.24
CA ALA A 475 19.99 5.14 -18.68
C ALA A 475 19.04 6.13 -19.36
N GLN A 476 19.56 7.05 -20.15
CA GLN A 476 18.79 8.04 -20.93
C GLN A 476 18.56 7.62 -22.40
N SER A 477 19.24 6.58 -22.88
CA SER A 477 19.12 6.10 -24.25
C SER A 477 19.50 4.62 -24.40
N GLY A 478 19.23 4.03 -25.56
CA GLY A 478 19.59 2.68 -25.92
C GLY A 478 18.75 1.59 -25.25
N TRP A 479 19.23 0.34 -25.28
CA TRP A 479 18.48 -0.81 -24.78
C TRP A 479 18.24 -0.78 -23.26
N ARG A 480 19.17 -0.19 -22.50
CA ARG A 480 19.02 0.00 -21.03
C ARG A 480 17.86 0.92 -20.71
N PHE A 481 17.67 2.01 -21.45
CA PHE A 481 16.53 2.90 -21.35
C PHE A 481 15.20 2.15 -21.60
N VAL A 482 15.15 1.34 -22.66
CA VAL A 482 13.96 0.54 -22.97
C VAL A 482 13.67 -0.47 -21.88
N LEU A 483 14.68 -1.16 -21.34
CA LEU A 483 14.51 -2.09 -20.21
C LEU A 483 14.02 -1.39 -18.93
N ARG A 484 14.55 -0.22 -18.60
CA ARG A 484 14.10 0.61 -17.49
C ARG A 484 12.60 0.88 -17.59
N HIS A 485 12.17 1.41 -18.74
CA HIS A 485 10.77 1.76 -18.95
C HIS A 485 9.85 0.54 -19.09
N ALA A 486 10.35 -0.58 -19.63
CA ALA A 486 9.60 -1.84 -19.63
C ALA A 486 9.36 -2.35 -18.21
N TRP A 487 10.36 -2.26 -17.33
CA TRP A 487 10.20 -2.60 -15.91
C TRP A 487 9.22 -1.68 -15.20
N LEU A 488 9.30 -0.37 -15.44
CA LEU A 488 8.31 0.58 -14.90
C LEU A 488 6.91 0.28 -15.43
N ALA A 489 6.78 -0.02 -16.73
CA ALA A 489 5.48 -0.38 -17.33
C ALA A 489 4.89 -1.65 -16.71
N VAL A 490 5.71 -2.65 -16.40
CA VAL A 490 5.26 -3.87 -15.69
C VAL A 490 4.71 -3.52 -14.30
N GLN A 491 5.39 -2.66 -13.55
CA GLN A 491 4.91 -2.23 -12.23
C GLN A 491 3.60 -1.44 -12.32
N VAL A 492 3.48 -0.53 -13.29
CA VAL A 492 2.26 0.24 -13.53
C VAL A 492 1.10 -0.68 -13.95
N LEU A 493 1.33 -1.61 -14.88
CA LEU A 493 0.32 -2.60 -15.29
C LEU A 493 -0.10 -3.48 -14.12
N TRP A 494 0.86 -3.95 -13.33
CA TRP A 494 0.59 -4.70 -12.11
C TRP A 494 -0.27 -3.89 -11.14
N TYR A 495 0.06 -2.63 -10.94
CA TYR A 495 -0.72 -1.73 -10.10
C TYR A 495 -2.16 -1.56 -10.60
N ILE A 496 -2.34 -1.28 -11.88
CA ILE A 496 -3.65 -1.15 -12.53
C ILE A 496 -4.48 -2.44 -12.39
N LEU A 497 -3.84 -3.61 -12.49
CA LEU A 497 -4.52 -4.89 -12.34
C LEU A 497 -4.89 -5.24 -10.90
N CYS A 498 -4.13 -4.74 -9.92
CA CYS A 498 -4.34 -5.00 -8.50
C CYS A 498 -5.25 -3.98 -7.82
N VAL A 499 -5.35 -2.77 -8.34
CA VAL A 499 -6.10 -1.65 -7.79
C VAL A 499 -7.37 -1.38 -8.63
N ARG A 500 -8.23 -0.56 -8.19
CA ARG A 500 -9.60 -0.22 -8.67
C ARG A 500 -9.64 0.22 -10.15
N ARG A 501 -10.83 0.51 -10.67
CA ARG A 501 -11.07 0.98 -12.04
C ARG A 501 -10.28 2.26 -12.35
N VAL A 502 -9.06 2.10 -12.88
CA VAL A 502 -8.26 3.21 -13.38
C VAL A 502 -8.86 3.68 -14.71
N VAL A 503 -9.22 4.94 -14.81
CA VAL A 503 -9.79 5.52 -16.02
C VAL A 503 -8.85 6.45 -16.75
N LEU A 504 -7.88 7.02 -16.05
CA LEU A 504 -6.95 8.00 -16.60
C LEU A 504 -5.53 7.76 -16.09
N LEU A 505 -4.57 7.72 -17.00
CA LEU A 505 -3.14 7.76 -16.72
C LEU A 505 -2.67 9.20 -16.96
N ALA A 506 -2.02 9.80 -15.96
CA ALA A 506 -1.50 11.15 -16.07
C ALA A 506 0.03 11.16 -16.04
N GLY A 507 0.65 11.73 -17.06
CA GLY A 507 2.07 12.02 -17.12
C GLY A 507 2.32 13.49 -16.77
N CYS A 508 3.33 13.74 -15.92
CA CYS A 508 3.64 15.10 -15.42
C CYS A 508 5.02 15.61 -15.84
N SER A 509 5.65 14.96 -16.81
CA SER A 509 6.97 15.34 -17.31
C SER A 509 7.07 15.33 -18.84
N LEU A 510 8.25 15.15 -19.41
CA LEU A 510 8.41 15.00 -20.84
C LEU A 510 7.90 13.63 -21.31
N PRO A 511 7.34 13.50 -22.53
CA PRO A 511 6.84 12.22 -23.03
C PRO A 511 7.90 11.10 -23.01
N SER A 512 9.17 11.42 -23.23
CA SER A 512 10.27 10.43 -23.13
C SER A 512 10.46 9.90 -21.71
N ASN A 513 10.27 10.73 -20.68
CA ASN A 513 10.38 10.28 -19.30
C ASN A 513 9.18 9.41 -18.91
N ASP A 514 8.04 9.65 -19.56
CA ASP A 514 6.79 8.90 -19.37
C ASP A 514 6.63 7.76 -20.40
N PHE A 515 7.73 7.28 -21.02
CA PHE A 515 7.71 6.22 -22.06
C PHE A 515 7.03 4.93 -21.58
N ALA A 516 7.11 4.62 -20.29
CA ALA A 516 6.38 3.50 -19.70
C ALA A 516 4.86 3.60 -19.92
N LEU A 517 4.28 4.82 -19.92
CA LEU A 517 2.85 5.03 -20.18
C LEU A 517 2.43 4.61 -21.60
N ALA A 518 3.27 4.86 -22.60
CA ALA A 518 3.00 4.42 -23.96
C ALA A 518 2.93 2.88 -24.07
N MET A 519 3.77 2.18 -23.31
CA MET A 519 3.72 0.71 -23.24
C MET A 519 2.45 0.24 -22.54
N VAL A 520 2.11 0.86 -21.41
CA VAL A 520 0.90 0.56 -20.63
C VAL A 520 -0.35 0.81 -21.46
N LYS A 521 -0.45 1.96 -22.14
CA LYS A 521 -1.59 2.31 -22.99
C LYS A 521 -1.85 1.29 -24.09
N LYS A 522 -0.79 0.82 -24.77
CA LYS A 522 -0.92 -0.21 -25.81
C LYS A 522 -1.55 -1.52 -25.32
N ILE A 523 -1.38 -1.83 -24.03
CA ILE A 523 -1.86 -3.07 -23.43
C ILE A 523 -3.22 -2.87 -22.74
N SER A 524 -3.41 -1.73 -22.05
CA SER A 524 -4.58 -1.50 -21.17
C SER A 524 -5.72 -0.78 -21.86
N CYS A 525 -5.47 -0.05 -22.95
CA CYS A 525 -6.42 0.88 -23.60
C CYS A 525 -6.95 1.98 -22.69
N ILE A 526 -6.30 2.27 -21.54
CA ILE A 526 -6.67 3.37 -20.64
C ILE A 526 -6.22 4.69 -21.29
N GLU A 527 -7.01 5.75 -21.12
CA GLU A 527 -6.69 7.06 -21.66
C GLU A 527 -5.46 7.69 -20.99
N TRP A 528 -4.63 8.38 -21.78
CA TRP A 528 -3.39 9.02 -21.33
C TRP A 528 -3.47 10.54 -21.50
N LEU A 529 -3.39 11.23 -20.36
CA LEU A 529 -3.25 12.67 -20.28
C LEU A 529 -1.79 13.05 -20.05
N GLN A 530 -1.24 13.90 -20.88
CA GLN A 530 0.13 14.42 -20.73
C GLN A 530 0.12 15.91 -20.44
N CYS A 531 0.75 16.30 -19.33
CA CYS A 531 1.00 17.70 -18.97
C CYS A 531 2.46 18.08 -19.27
N ILE A 532 2.66 19.14 -20.06
CA ILE A 532 3.99 19.64 -20.44
C ILE A 532 4.19 21.01 -19.79
N HIS A 533 5.09 21.08 -18.84
CA HIS A 533 5.36 22.26 -18.01
C HIS A 533 6.53 23.12 -18.48
N GLY A 534 7.07 22.86 -19.67
CA GLY A 534 8.19 23.62 -20.22
C GLY A 534 8.60 23.13 -21.62
N PRO A 535 9.66 23.69 -22.21
CA PRO A 535 10.12 23.29 -23.53
C PRO A 535 10.43 21.79 -23.64
N VAL A 536 10.02 21.19 -24.74
CA VAL A 536 10.27 19.77 -25.06
C VAL A 536 11.57 19.67 -25.85
N TYR A 537 12.48 18.80 -25.44
CA TYR A 537 13.68 18.53 -26.23
C TYR A 537 13.30 17.85 -27.56
N PRO A 538 13.65 18.44 -28.72
CA PRO A 538 13.29 17.91 -30.01
C PRO A 538 13.93 16.54 -30.25
N SER A 539 13.10 15.50 -30.32
CA SER A 539 13.55 14.13 -30.63
C SER A 539 12.46 13.35 -31.35
N ARG A 540 12.88 12.40 -32.20
CA ARG A 540 11.96 11.50 -32.90
C ARG A 540 11.16 10.62 -31.94
N LEU A 541 11.72 10.33 -30.76
CA LEU A 541 11.03 9.57 -29.72
C LEU A 541 9.85 10.38 -29.16
N ASN A 542 10.09 11.63 -28.73
CA ASN A 542 9.04 12.52 -28.23
C ASN A 542 7.94 12.72 -29.27
N ALA A 543 8.32 12.96 -30.55
CA ALA A 543 7.36 13.10 -31.64
C ALA A 543 6.46 11.88 -31.82
N ARG A 544 7.03 10.67 -31.71
CA ARG A 544 6.27 9.41 -31.80
C ARG A 544 5.37 9.20 -30.59
N LEU A 545 5.83 9.54 -29.39
CA LEU A 545 5.09 9.34 -28.15
C LEU A 545 3.87 10.27 -28.06
N LEU A 546 3.98 11.51 -28.52
CA LEU A 546 2.86 12.45 -28.62
C LEU A 546 1.69 11.90 -29.46
N ASN A 547 1.94 10.98 -30.38
CA ASN A 547 0.88 10.31 -31.13
C ASN A 547 0.07 9.25 -30.35
N TYR A 548 0.51 8.86 -29.16
CA TYR A 548 -0.20 7.90 -28.30
C TYR A 548 -1.01 8.58 -27.18
N VAL A 549 -0.79 9.89 -26.98
CA VAL A 549 -1.51 10.69 -25.98
C VAL A 549 -2.94 10.93 -26.43
N ASP A 550 -3.92 10.91 -25.55
CA ASP A 550 -5.31 11.27 -25.84
C ASP A 550 -5.60 12.74 -25.52
N TYR A 551 -5.02 13.22 -24.42
CA TYR A 551 -5.17 14.60 -23.93
C TYR A 551 -3.79 15.21 -23.73
N LEU A 552 -3.52 16.32 -24.40
CA LEU A 552 -2.27 17.07 -24.30
C LEU A 552 -2.53 18.47 -23.73
N PHE A 553 -1.96 18.75 -22.57
CA PHE A 553 -1.95 20.09 -21.99
C PHE A 553 -0.51 20.61 -21.91
N TYR A 554 -0.29 21.83 -22.37
CA TYR A 554 1.06 22.41 -22.45
C TYR A 554 1.07 23.90 -22.10
N LEU A 555 2.17 24.36 -21.49
CA LEU A 555 2.39 25.80 -21.31
C LEU A 555 2.65 26.46 -22.66
N PRO A 556 2.21 27.73 -22.88
CA PRO A 556 2.45 28.46 -24.13
C PRO A 556 3.92 28.50 -24.56
N SER A 557 4.85 28.56 -23.57
CA SER A 557 6.29 28.51 -23.81
C SER A 557 6.80 27.20 -24.43
N ALA A 558 6.02 26.13 -24.37
CA ALA A 558 6.38 24.84 -24.98
C ALA A 558 5.98 24.73 -26.45
N LEU A 559 5.14 25.62 -26.97
CA LEU A 559 4.53 25.49 -28.31
C LEU A 559 5.58 25.43 -29.43
N SER A 560 6.60 26.30 -29.41
CA SER A 560 7.67 26.29 -30.43
C SER A 560 8.40 24.96 -30.45
N SER A 561 8.85 24.51 -29.30
CA SER A 561 9.58 23.24 -29.16
C SER A 561 8.75 22.00 -29.48
N LEU A 562 7.41 22.06 -29.22
CA LEU A 562 6.47 21.01 -29.65
C LEU A 562 6.36 20.95 -31.18
N ASN A 563 6.23 22.09 -31.85
CA ASN A 563 6.23 22.14 -33.31
C ASN A 563 7.53 21.64 -33.91
N GLU A 564 8.69 22.07 -33.39
CA GLU A 564 10.01 21.56 -33.79
C GLU A 564 10.11 20.04 -33.61
N THR A 565 9.60 19.54 -32.48
CA THR A 565 9.60 18.09 -32.19
C THR A 565 8.75 17.33 -33.19
N LEU A 566 7.51 17.78 -33.46
CA LEU A 566 6.58 17.13 -34.37
C LEU A 566 7.07 17.17 -35.82
N ALA A 567 7.73 18.25 -36.22
CA ALA A 567 8.36 18.38 -37.56
C ALA A 567 9.37 17.28 -37.87
N LEU A 568 10.00 16.68 -36.84
CA LEU A 568 10.93 15.53 -37.04
C LEU A 568 10.23 14.26 -37.58
N THR A 569 8.89 14.23 -37.54
CA THR A 569 8.06 13.14 -38.06
C THR A 569 7.06 13.62 -39.10
N ASN A 570 7.33 14.77 -39.73
CA ASN A 570 6.46 15.45 -40.72
C ASN A 570 5.06 15.81 -40.17
N GLY A 571 4.97 16.12 -38.87
CA GLY A 571 3.74 16.55 -38.21
C GLY A 571 3.80 17.98 -37.70
N SER A 572 2.65 18.53 -37.30
CA SER A 572 2.51 19.83 -36.66
C SER A 572 1.55 19.73 -35.48
N MET A 573 1.49 20.76 -34.62
CA MET A 573 0.48 20.87 -33.56
C MET A 573 -0.94 20.93 -34.12
N ASP A 574 -1.13 21.56 -35.31
CA ASP A 574 -2.44 21.60 -35.99
C ASP A 574 -2.90 20.22 -36.42
N ASP A 575 -1.98 19.37 -36.91
CA ASP A 575 -2.30 17.99 -37.30
C ASP A 575 -2.53 17.10 -36.07
N LEU A 576 -1.81 17.35 -34.98
CA LEU A 576 -1.99 16.65 -33.71
C LEU A 576 -3.36 17.01 -33.11
N SER A 577 -3.73 18.30 -33.09
CA SER A 577 -5.00 18.83 -32.54
C SER A 577 -6.25 18.29 -33.23
N LYS A 578 -6.14 17.86 -34.49
CA LYS A 578 -7.24 17.18 -35.22
C LYS A 578 -7.48 15.75 -34.74
N ARG A 579 -6.50 15.14 -34.06
CA ARG A 579 -6.53 13.72 -33.64
C ARG A 579 -6.70 13.53 -32.14
N ILE A 580 -6.24 14.49 -31.34
CA ILE A 580 -6.30 14.46 -29.87
C ILE A 580 -6.87 15.77 -29.32
N VAL A 581 -7.33 15.74 -28.09
CA VAL A 581 -7.69 16.96 -27.38
C VAL A 581 -6.42 17.66 -26.89
N SER A 582 -6.14 18.85 -27.42
CA SER A 582 -4.94 19.60 -27.02
C SER A 582 -5.29 21.05 -26.69
N HIS A 583 -4.78 21.52 -25.55
CA HIS A 583 -5.01 22.87 -25.07
C HIS A 583 -3.76 23.44 -24.40
N SER A 584 -3.51 24.73 -24.62
CA SER A 584 -2.57 25.44 -23.75
C SER A 584 -3.21 25.74 -22.40
N PHE A 585 -2.42 25.68 -21.34
CA PHE A 585 -2.82 26.09 -20.00
C PHE A 585 -1.78 27.02 -19.38
N ILE A 586 -2.16 27.70 -18.32
CA ILE A 586 -1.28 28.55 -17.54
C ILE A 586 -1.29 28.04 -16.12
N ASN A 587 -0.12 28.02 -15.45
CA ASN A 587 -0.08 27.61 -14.05
C ASN A 587 -0.84 28.60 -13.17
N GLY A 588 -1.54 28.08 -12.17
CA GLY A 588 -2.34 28.85 -11.23
C GLY A 588 -1.98 28.58 -9.77
N VAL A 589 -2.41 29.50 -8.90
CA VAL A 589 -2.34 29.33 -7.43
C VAL A 589 -3.71 29.63 -6.83
N SER A 590 -4.03 29.01 -5.71
CA SER A 590 -5.20 29.37 -4.91
C SER A 590 -4.85 30.65 -4.13
N LEU A 591 -5.46 31.75 -4.49
CA LEU A 591 -5.16 33.05 -3.86
C LEU A 591 -5.59 33.11 -2.40
N THR A 592 -6.51 32.24 -1.98
CA THR A 592 -6.97 32.11 -0.59
C THR A 592 -5.88 31.55 0.33
N ASP A 593 -4.93 30.81 -0.23
CA ASP A 593 -3.84 30.19 0.53
C ASP A 593 -2.74 31.20 0.90
N TYR A 594 -2.78 32.40 0.33
CA TYR A 594 -1.77 33.45 0.54
C TYR A 594 -2.39 34.67 1.23
N GLN A 595 -1.97 34.93 2.46
CA GLN A 595 -2.38 36.12 3.22
C GLN A 595 -1.58 37.36 2.77
N LEU A 596 -2.20 38.54 2.86
CA LEU A 596 -1.47 39.80 2.65
C LEU A 596 -0.53 40.01 3.85
N ASN A 597 0.75 40.26 3.57
CA ASN A 597 1.70 40.60 4.61
C ASN A 597 1.28 41.89 5.32
N GLU A 598 0.79 41.77 6.56
CA GLU A 598 0.66 42.89 7.47
C GLU A 598 2.06 43.14 8.06
N VAL A 599 2.74 44.14 7.53
CA VAL A 599 4.12 44.47 7.86
C VAL A 599 4.25 44.77 9.36
N SER A 600 5.11 44.02 10.05
CA SER A 600 5.65 44.46 11.36
C SER A 600 6.43 45.77 11.15
N LYS A 601 5.98 46.85 11.75
CA LYS A 601 6.54 48.20 11.63
C LYS A 601 7.95 48.36 12.25
N THR A 602 8.55 47.30 12.74
CA THR A 602 9.77 47.33 13.57
C THR A 602 11.00 46.73 12.93
N ALA A 603 10.93 46.04 11.79
CA ALA A 603 12.08 45.49 11.05
C ALA A 603 12.14 46.08 9.65
N GLY A 604 13.35 46.35 9.15
CA GLY A 604 13.56 46.79 7.76
C GLY A 604 13.06 45.78 6.74
N PRO A 605 12.94 46.16 5.44
CA PRO A 605 12.48 45.26 4.40
C PRO A 605 13.39 44.03 4.26
N GLN A 606 12.78 42.82 4.27
CA GLN A 606 13.47 41.56 4.06
C GLN A 606 13.31 41.06 2.63
N VAL A 607 14.35 40.39 2.12
CA VAL A 607 14.43 39.91 0.74
C VAL A 607 14.36 38.39 0.71
N LEU A 608 13.54 37.82 -0.19
CA LEU A 608 13.44 36.41 -0.45
C LEU A 608 13.95 36.04 -1.85
N TRP A 609 14.77 35.02 -1.93
CA TRP A 609 15.08 34.29 -3.14
C TRP A 609 14.70 32.83 -2.95
N ALA A 610 13.89 32.22 -3.86
CA ALA A 610 13.41 30.86 -3.73
C ALA A 610 13.40 30.16 -5.09
N ALA A 611 14.34 29.23 -5.30
CA ALA A 611 14.44 28.40 -6.52
C ALA A 611 15.30 27.16 -6.30
N SER A 612 15.43 26.29 -7.32
CA SER A 612 16.45 25.24 -7.31
C SER A 612 17.87 25.85 -7.47
N ALA A 613 18.88 25.19 -6.91
CA ALA A 613 20.27 25.63 -7.02
C ALA A 613 20.90 25.38 -8.41
N LEU A 614 20.09 25.12 -9.43
CA LEU A 614 20.56 25.03 -10.82
C LEU A 614 21.17 26.36 -11.27
N ARG A 615 22.30 26.32 -11.96
CA ARG A 615 23.07 27.54 -12.32
C ARG A 615 22.24 28.53 -13.15
N TRP A 616 21.36 28.04 -14.05
CA TRP A 616 20.49 28.91 -14.86
C TRP A 616 19.41 29.66 -14.05
N LYS A 617 19.20 29.30 -12.79
CA LYS A 617 18.31 30.03 -11.86
C LYS A 617 19.00 31.31 -11.31
N GLY A 618 20.26 31.47 -11.59
CA GLY A 618 20.99 32.74 -11.37
C GLY A 618 21.31 33.09 -9.92
N LEU A 619 21.43 32.09 -9.03
CA LEU A 619 21.83 32.33 -7.64
C LEU A 619 23.19 33.08 -7.58
N ASP A 620 24.12 32.73 -8.47
CA ASP A 620 25.46 33.40 -8.54
C ASP A 620 25.32 34.90 -8.82
N LEU A 621 24.37 35.29 -9.70
CA LEU A 621 24.05 36.70 -10.00
C LEU A 621 23.48 37.41 -8.77
N PHE A 622 22.58 36.76 -8.03
CA PHE A 622 21.98 37.33 -6.84
C PHE A 622 23.04 37.58 -5.76
N ILE A 623 23.89 36.60 -5.52
CA ILE A 623 25.01 36.74 -4.56
C ILE A 623 25.94 37.90 -4.98
N ALA A 624 26.31 37.99 -6.26
CA ALA A 624 27.15 39.09 -6.77
C ALA A 624 26.48 40.46 -6.58
N ALA A 625 25.19 40.58 -6.68
CA ALA A 625 24.46 41.81 -6.38
C ALA A 625 24.45 42.11 -4.88
N LEU A 626 24.24 41.12 -4.00
CA LEU A 626 24.29 41.29 -2.54
C LEU A 626 25.68 41.69 -2.01
N GLN A 627 26.74 41.27 -2.69
CA GLN A 627 28.13 41.63 -2.34
C GLN A 627 28.45 43.11 -2.62
N GLN A 628 27.64 43.80 -3.45
CA GLN A 628 27.83 45.23 -3.70
C GLN A 628 27.30 46.11 -2.57
N PHE A 629 26.47 45.58 -1.68
CA PHE A 629 26.06 46.32 -0.50
C PHE A 629 27.15 46.29 0.57
N ASP A 630 27.37 47.42 1.24
CA ASP A 630 28.12 47.45 2.49
C ASP A 630 27.42 46.55 3.52
N ASN A 631 28.19 45.94 4.42
CA ASN A 631 27.63 44.99 5.39
C ASN A 631 26.48 45.57 6.23
N SER A 632 26.58 46.86 6.62
CA SER A 632 25.54 47.55 7.38
C SER A 632 24.28 47.83 6.57
N ALA A 633 24.41 48.11 5.27
CA ALA A 633 23.34 48.48 4.35
C ALA A 633 22.69 47.24 3.65
N ARG A 634 23.33 46.06 3.74
CA ARG A 634 22.81 44.85 3.15
C ARG A 634 21.47 44.46 3.78
N PRO A 635 20.42 44.18 2.97
CA PRO A 635 19.13 43.74 3.49
C PRO A 635 19.22 42.37 4.15
N ASP A 636 18.38 42.14 5.12
CA ASP A 636 18.16 40.80 5.67
C ASP A 636 17.57 39.92 4.59
N THR A 637 18.27 38.83 4.23
CA THR A 637 18.00 38.07 3.00
C THR A 637 17.83 36.60 3.30
N HIS A 638 16.73 36.00 2.84
CA HIS A 638 16.41 34.59 2.97
C HIS A 638 16.60 33.90 1.62
N ILE A 639 17.53 32.95 1.56
CA ILE A 639 17.78 32.14 0.36
C ILE A 639 17.26 30.71 0.61
N CYS A 640 16.11 30.40 0.01
CA CYS A 640 15.50 29.09 0.08
C CYS A 640 15.81 28.32 -1.20
N TYR A 641 16.55 27.21 -1.10
CA TYR A 641 16.99 26.48 -2.27
C TYR A 641 16.72 24.99 -2.17
N ILE A 642 16.53 24.35 -3.33
CA ILE A 642 16.48 22.90 -3.48
C ILE A 642 17.73 22.48 -4.21
N ARG A 643 18.51 21.56 -3.63
CA ARG A 643 19.69 20.99 -4.30
C ARG A 643 19.22 19.81 -5.18
N PRO A 644 19.33 19.90 -6.51
CA PRO A 644 19.01 18.77 -7.36
C PRO A 644 20.02 17.65 -7.11
N THR A 645 19.52 16.47 -6.77
CA THR A 645 20.32 15.26 -6.64
C THR A 645 20.22 14.44 -7.93
N GLN A 646 21.30 13.79 -8.33
CA GLN A 646 21.34 12.87 -9.48
C GLN A 646 21.13 13.50 -10.87
N ILE A 647 21.56 14.75 -11.08
CA ILE A 647 21.49 15.43 -12.37
C ILE A 647 22.89 15.93 -12.80
N ASP A 648 23.27 15.68 -14.06
CA ASP A 648 24.48 16.22 -14.70
C ASP A 648 24.32 17.69 -15.13
N MET A 649 23.50 18.47 -14.42
CA MET A 649 23.32 19.89 -14.72
C MET A 649 24.19 20.74 -13.76
N PRO A 650 24.82 21.81 -14.24
CA PRO A 650 25.64 22.67 -13.39
C PRO A 650 24.80 23.34 -12.29
N VAL A 651 25.30 23.31 -11.07
CA VAL A 651 24.68 23.91 -9.89
C VAL A 651 25.53 25.09 -9.40
N SER A 652 24.85 26.09 -8.83
CA SER A 652 25.50 27.25 -8.16
C SER A 652 26.05 26.84 -6.79
N ALA A 653 27.08 27.55 -6.33
CA ALA A 653 27.59 27.44 -4.97
C ALA A 653 26.54 27.91 -3.97
N VAL A 654 26.35 27.17 -2.89
CA VAL A 654 25.42 27.50 -1.79
C VAL A 654 26.16 27.66 -0.48
N ASN A 655 25.51 28.24 0.53
CA ASN A 655 26.08 28.51 1.86
C ASN A 655 27.33 29.42 1.84
N ILE A 656 27.35 30.38 0.89
CA ILE A 656 28.40 31.40 0.85
C ILE A 656 28.24 32.30 2.07
N PRO A 657 29.29 32.48 2.92
CA PRO A 657 29.16 33.26 4.12
C PRO A 657 29.07 34.76 3.78
N LEU A 658 27.88 35.32 3.98
CA LEU A 658 27.57 36.73 3.85
C LEU A 658 26.77 37.19 5.08
N GLU A 659 27.09 38.34 5.60
CA GLU A 659 26.36 38.91 6.74
C GLU A 659 24.91 39.19 6.37
N LYS A 660 23.97 38.93 7.27
CA LYS A 660 22.51 39.05 7.06
C LYS A 660 21.93 38.18 5.93
N VAL A 661 22.61 37.10 5.53
CA VAL A 661 22.11 36.13 4.55
C VAL A 661 21.86 34.78 5.22
N HIS A 662 20.59 34.34 5.20
CA HIS A 662 20.14 33.11 5.82
C HIS A 662 19.84 32.06 4.74
N TRP A 663 20.39 30.85 4.90
CA TRP A 663 20.31 29.78 3.94
C TRP A 663 19.41 28.66 4.43
N TYR A 664 18.50 28.21 3.59
CA TYR A 664 17.54 27.15 3.90
C TYR A 664 17.52 26.13 2.76
N GLU A 665 17.93 24.89 3.02
CA GLU A 665 17.88 23.80 2.07
C GLU A 665 16.54 23.05 2.20
N SER A 666 15.71 23.08 1.16
CA SER A 666 14.41 22.41 1.11
C SER A 666 13.52 22.69 2.34
N PRO A 667 13.26 23.95 2.71
CA PRO A 667 12.52 24.27 3.92
C PRO A 667 11.06 23.82 3.82
N ASP A 668 10.56 23.12 4.84
CA ASP A 668 9.14 22.73 4.94
C ASP A 668 8.23 23.94 5.23
N ASN A 669 8.80 25.03 5.75
CA ASN A 669 8.09 26.25 6.15
C ASN A 669 8.33 27.44 5.20
N LEU A 670 8.51 27.19 3.90
CA LEU A 670 8.78 28.26 2.90
C LEU A 670 7.72 29.36 2.92
N ASP A 671 6.44 29.01 3.11
CA ASP A 671 5.36 29.99 3.14
C ASP A 671 5.47 30.92 4.36
N SER A 672 5.84 30.39 5.53
CA SER A 672 6.11 31.22 6.72
C SER A 672 7.31 32.15 6.54
N ILE A 673 8.36 31.71 5.84
CA ILE A 673 9.50 32.58 5.49
C ILE A 673 9.04 33.66 4.51
N ARG A 674 8.22 33.31 3.51
CA ARG A 674 7.66 34.26 2.53
C ARG A 674 6.81 35.35 3.20
N GLU A 675 6.04 34.97 4.22
CA GLU A 675 5.23 35.91 5.01
C GLU A 675 6.04 36.96 5.77
N THR A 676 7.30 36.71 6.08
CA THR A 676 8.18 37.69 6.74
C THR A 676 8.83 38.68 5.75
N CYS A 677 8.86 38.35 4.46
CA CYS A 677 9.55 39.13 3.43
C CYS A 677 8.66 40.17 2.74
N GLN A 678 9.23 41.22 2.20
CA GLN A 678 8.54 42.28 1.44
C GLN A 678 8.94 42.30 -0.02
N ILE A 679 10.14 41.80 -0.33
CA ILE A 679 10.71 41.81 -1.67
C ILE A 679 11.04 40.36 -2.07
N PHE A 680 10.66 39.97 -3.26
CA PHE A 680 11.06 38.72 -3.85
C PHE A 680 11.93 38.97 -5.08
N VAL A 681 13.03 38.23 -5.19
CA VAL A 681 13.97 38.35 -6.31
C VAL A 681 13.95 37.06 -7.14
N SER A 682 13.73 37.20 -8.44
CA SER A 682 13.98 36.17 -9.42
C SER A 682 15.17 36.54 -10.29
N THR A 683 16.13 35.61 -10.40
CA THR A 683 17.31 35.76 -11.25
C THR A 683 17.35 34.73 -12.38
N SER A 684 16.30 33.94 -12.55
CA SER A 684 16.20 33.01 -13.67
C SER A 684 16.09 33.78 -14.99
N THR A 685 16.88 33.37 -15.98
CA THR A 685 16.79 33.96 -17.34
C THR A 685 16.01 33.01 -18.23
N GLY A 686 15.03 33.54 -18.98
CA GLY A 686 14.18 32.74 -19.86
C GLY A 686 13.26 31.77 -19.11
N GLU A 687 12.79 32.15 -17.93
CA GLU A 687 11.91 31.31 -17.10
C GLU A 687 10.59 31.03 -17.82
N PRO A 688 10.23 29.74 -18.10
CA PRO A 688 9.03 29.41 -18.86
C PRO A 688 7.72 29.90 -18.24
N PHE A 689 7.64 29.88 -16.89
CA PHE A 689 6.51 30.44 -16.14
C PHE A 689 6.94 31.00 -14.78
N GLY A 690 7.74 30.27 -13.97
CA GLY A 690 8.20 30.74 -12.66
C GLY A 690 7.10 30.78 -11.58
N LEU A 691 6.71 29.62 -11.05
CA LEU A 691 5.73 29.50 -9.97
C LEU A 691 6.06 30.33 -8.75
N SER A 692 7.35 30.42 -8.38
CA SER A 692 7.81 31.21 -7.22
C SER A 692 7.49 32.72 -7.40
N ILE A 693 7.52 33.24 -8.63
CA ILE A 693 7.12 34.61 -8.95
C ILE A 693 5.61 34.80 -8.72
N LEU A 694 4.80 33.86 -9.21
CA LEU A 694 3.34 33.88 -9.00
C LEU A 694 2.97 33.82 -7.50
N GLU A 695 3.66 32.97 -6.74
CA GLU A 695 3.48 32.83 -5.30
C GLU A 695 3.85 34.12 -4.56
N ALA A 696 4.95 34.76 -4.96
CA ALA A 696 5.36 36.03 -4.41
C ALA A 696 4.36 37.16 -4.72
N LEU A 697 3.86 37.23 -5.95
CA LEU A 697 2.80 38.15 -6.34
C LEU A 697 1.52 37.88 -5.54
N ALA A 698 1.10 36.63 -5.40
CA ALA A 698 -0.06 36.23 -4.62
C ALA A 698 0.04 36.61 -3.13
N SER A 699 1.25 36.59 -2.57
CA SER A 699 1.54 37.06 -1.20
C SER A 699 1.65 38.59 -1.09
N GLY A 700 1.63 39.32 -2.20
CA GLY A 700 1.74 40.79 -2.22
C GLY A 700 3.15 41.30 -2.06
N LEU A 701 4.19 40.51 -2.31
CA LEU A 701 5.58 40.95 -2.31
C LEU A 701 5.89 41.83 -3.55
N CYS A 702 6.77 42.80 -3.39
CA CYS A 702 7.38 43.50 -4.53
C CYS A 702 8.30 42.52 -5.26
N VAL A 703 7.98 42.13 -6.46
CA VAL A 703 8.81 41.20 -7.24
C VAL A 703 9.81 41.95 -8.08
N VAL A 704 11.09 41.52 -8.03
CA VAL A 704 12.20 42.03 -8.83
C VAL A 704 12.57 40.94 -9.84
N ILE A 705 12.41 41.23 -11.14
CA ILE A 705 12.54 40.24 -12.23
C ILE A 705 13.48 40.77 -13.34
N PRO A 706 14.13 39.88 -14.12
CA PRO A 706 14.90 40.31 -15.30
C PRO A 706 13.98 40.81 -16.43
N ALA A 707 14.45 41.83 -17.18
CA ALA A 707 13.84 42.28 -18.43
C ALA A 707 14.36 41.42 -19.61
N ASP A 708 13.93 40.15 -19.69
CA ASP A 708 14.49 39.11 -20.58
C ASP A 708 13.54 38.64 -21.65
N ASN A 709 12.38 39.31 -21.79
CA ASN A 709 11.30 38.97 -22.69
C ASN A 709 10.65 37.55 -22.39
N ALA A 710 10.89 37.01 -21.18
CA ALA A 710 10.21 35.79 -20.71
C ALA A 710 8.77 36.09 -20.24
N PHE A 711 8.04 35.06 -19.81
CA PHE A 711 6.61 35.15 -19.48
C PHE A 711 6.26 36.34 -18.56
N TRP A 712 6.93 36.45 -17.40
CA TRP A 712 6.61 37.51 -16.43
C TRP A 712 7.07 38.91 -16.87
N ASP A 713 8.14 39.00 -17.66
CA ASP A 713 8.55 40.28 -18.25
C ASP A 713 7.52 40.81 -19.24
N GLN A 714 6.81 39.93 -19.98
CA GLN A 714 5.72 40.30 -20.87
C GLN A 714 4.44 40.64 -20.12
N GLU A 715 4.11 39.92 -19.03
CA GLU A 715 2.85 40.04 -18.30
C GLU A 715 2.83 41.19 -17.28
N LEU A 716 3.99 41.60 -16.76
CA LEU A 716 4.09 42.62 -15.72
C LEU A 716 4.67 43.91 -16.26
N VAL A 717 4.09 45.03 -15.82
CA VAL A 717 4.54 46.37 -16.16
C VAL A 717 5.54 46.85 -15.09
N ASP A 718 6.72 47.31 -15.55
CA ASP A 718 7.74 47.86 -14.67
C ASP A 718 7.21 49.06 -13.87
N GLN A 719 7.70 49.26 -12.65
CA GLN A 719 7.32 50.32 -11.70
C GLN A 719 5.82 50.30 -11.30
N GLN A 720 5.03 49.39 -11.85
CA GLN A 720 3.61 49.27 -11.54
C GLN A 720 3.26 47.93 -10.84
N HIS A 721 3.72 46.80 -11.41
CA HIS A 721 3.46 45.46 -10.92
C HIS A 721 4.71 44.74 -10.40
N CYS A 722 5.87 45.20 -10.81
CA CYS A 722 7.19 44.67 -10.49
C CYS A 722 8.28 45.76 -10.65
N ILE A 723 9.48 45.42 -10.27
CA ILE A 723 10.70 46.17 -10.64
C ILE A 723 11.50 45.31 -11.61
N LYS A 724 11.90 45.87 -12.74
CA LYS A 724 12.70 45.16 -13.75
C LYS A 724 14.18 45.57 -13.69
N TYR A 725 15.07 44.61 -13.93
CA TYR A 725 16.49 44.85 -14.04
C TYR A 725 17.08 44.22 -15.31
N GLN A 726 18.26 44.68 -15.80
CA GLN A 726 18.91 44.10 -16.97
C GLN A 726 19.45 42.70 -16.67
N PRO A 727 19.08 41.65 -17.46
CA PRO A 727 19.46 40.28 -17.21
C PRO A 727 20.99 40.11 -17.25
N ASN A 728 21.54 39.23 -16.39
CA ASN A 728 22.94 38.92 -16.24
C ASN A 728 23.82 40.08 -15.78
N GLU A 729 23.26 41.20 -15.29
CA GLU A 729 23.96 42.35 -14.78
C GLU A 729 23.78 42.51 -13.26
N PRO A 730 24.79 42.12 -12.42
CA PRO A 730 24.68 42.22 -10.97
C PRO A 730 24.46 43.66 -10.49
N ASN A 731 25.06 44.63 -11.16
CA ASN A 731 24.93 46.07 -10.80
C ASN A 731 23.49 46.58 -11.06
N SER A 732 22.85 46.15 -12.15
CA SER A 732 21.44 46.49 -12.43
C SER A 732 20.50 45.90 -11.37
N LEU A 733 20.74 44.67 -10.93
CA LEU A 733 19.99 44.03 -9.85
C LEU A 733 20.22 44.73 -8.51
N TYR A 734 21.49 45.13 -8.20
CA TYR A 734 21.83 45.91 -7.02
C TYR A 734 21.06 47.24 -6.98
N LEU A 735 21.00 47.96 -8.10
CA LEU A 735 20.26 49.23 -8.20
C LEU A 735 18.77 49.05 -8.00
N ALA A 736 18.18 48.03 -8.61
CA ALA A 736 16.77 47.67 -8.44
C ALA A 736 16.41 47.36 -6.98
N LEU A 737 17.27 46.58 -6.30
CA LEU A 737 17.09 46.27 -4.88
C LEU A 737 17.27 47.54 -4.01
N SER A 738 18.27 48.35 -4.29
CA SER A 738 18.54 49.60 -3.56
C SER A 738 17.35 50.56 -3.66
N GLN A 739 16.70 50.64 -4.82
CA GLN A 739 15.49 51.43 -5.02
C GLN A 739 14.33 50.91 -4.13
N CYS A 740 14.09 49.60 -4.10
CA CYS A 740 13.03 48.99 -3.26
C CYS A 740 13.31 49.24 -1.76
N LEU A 741 14.57 49.14 -1.33
CA LEU A 741 14.98 49.32 0.06
C LEU A 741 14.89 50.80 0.50
N ALA A 742 15.24 51.74 -0.39
CA ALA A 742 15.17 53.18 -0.12
C ALA A 742 13.71 53.72 -0.11
N GLN A 743 12.80 53.04 -0.78
CA GLN A 743 11.39 53.44 -0.92
C GLN A 743 10.41 52.32 -0.55
N PRO A 744 10.30 51.95 0.73
CA PRO A 744 9.50 50.78 1.17
C PRO A 744 8.01 50.93 0.83
N GLU A 745 7.45 52.13 0.90
CA GLU A 745 6.04 52.39 0.55
C GLU A 745 5.76 52.20 -0.94
N MET A 746 6.71 52.60 -1.80
CA MET A 746 6.64 52.31 -3.22
C MET A 746 6.68 50.81 -3.49
N ALA A 747 7.61 50.07 -2.88
CA ALA A 747 7.73 48.64 -3.01
C ALA A 747 6.44 47.94 -2.56
N ARG A 748 5.85 48.39 -1.44
CA ARG A 748 4.55 47.89 -0.95
C ARG A 748 3.42 48.13 -1.94
N ALA A 749 3.32 49.35 -2.51
CA ALA A 749 2.28 49.67 -3.50
C ALA A 749 2.43 48.79 -4.75
N ILE A 750 3.63 48.54 -5.23
CA ILE A 750 3.96 47.64 -6.34
C ILE A 750 3.51 46.21 -6.01
N GLY A 751 3.81 45.72 -4.81
CA GLY A 751 3.41 44.39 -4.36
C GLY A 751 1.88 44.22 -4.34
N VAL A 752 1.12 45.19 -3.84
CA VAL A 752 -0.35 45.20 -3.86
C VAL A 752 -0.88 45.16 -5.28
N ASN A 753 -0.32 45.94 -6.20
CA ASN A 753 -0.69 45.93 -7.62
C ASN A 753 -0.30 44.61 -8.30
N GLY A 754 0.86 44.04 -7.97
CA GLY A 754 1.29 42.72 -8.42
C GLY A 754 0.31 41.63 -8.00
N ARG A 755 -0.19 41.67 -6.76
CA ARG A 755 -1.25 40.74 -6.31
C ARG A 755 -2.56 40.86 -7.11
N LYS A 756 -2.97 42.10 -7.47
CA LYS A 756 -4.12 42.28 -8.35
C LYS A 756 -3.88 41.66 -9.73
N ALA A 757 -2.68 41.79 -10.27
CA ALA A 757 -2.31 41.14 -11.53
C ALA A 757 -2.34 39.62 -11.41
N ALA A 758 -1.92 39.06 -10.27
CA ALA A 758 -1.96 37.62 -9.99
C ALA A 758 -3.38 37.02 -9.95
N GLN A 759 -4.43 37.81 -9.75
CA GLN A 759 -5.83 37.32 -9.73
C GLN A 759 -6.25 36.66 -11.05
N ARG A 760 -5.59 36.98 -12.15
CA ARG A 760 -5.85 36.34 -13.46
C ARG A 760 -5.39 34.87 -13.47
N PHE A 761 -4.48 34.50 -12.58
CA PHE A 761 -3.86 33.19 -12.44
C PHE A 761 -4.43 32.37 -11.26
N ASP A 762 -5.70 32.65 -10.90
CA ASP A 762 -6.38 31.81 -9.92
C ASP A 762 -6.51 30.38 -10.44
N ALA A 763 -6.16 29.39 -9.60
CA ALA A 763 -6.04 27.99 -9.99
C ALA A 763 -7.31 27.41 -10.61
N LYS A 764 -8.50 27.77 -10.09
CA LYS A 764 -9.77 27.28 -10.64
C LYS A 764 -10.02 27.79 -12.06
N LYS A 765 -9.59 29.01 -12.36
CA LYS A 765 -9.70 29.58 -13.71
C LYS A 765 -8.61 29.02 -14.64
N ALA A 766 -7.37 29.00 -14.14
CA ALA A 766 -6.20 28.56 -14.91
C ALA A 766 -6.31 27.09 -15.37
N TYR A 767 -6.86 26.21 -14.52
CA TYR A 767 -7.00 24.79 -14.82
C TYR A 767 -8.40 24.37 -15.28
N GLY A 768 -9.34 25.30 -15.46
CA GLY A 768 -10.75 25.00 -15.72
C GLY A 768 -11.01 24.10 -16.94
N GLN A 769 -10.25 24.25 -18.03
CA GLN A 769 -10.39 23.40 -19.21
C GLN A 769 -9.85 21.99 -18.96
N MET A 770 -8.73 21.87 -18.23
CA MET A 770 -8.14 20.59 -17.84
C MET A 770 -9.07 19.83 -16.89
N HIS A 771 -9.69 20.54 -15.93
CA HIS A 771 -10.67 19.94 -15.02
C HIS A 771 -11.87 19.36 -15.78
N LYS A 772 -12.44 20.10 -16.71
CA LYS A 772 -13.55 19.61 -17.55
C LYS A 772 -13.16 18.33 -18.31
N THR A 773 -11.94 18.27 -18.82
CA THR A 773 -11.44 17.09 -19.52
C THR A 773 -11.28 15.90 -18.57
N ILE A 774 -10.63 16.09 -17.41
CA ILE A 774 -10.43 15.04 -16.42
C ILE A 774 -11.77 14.55 -15.85
N GLU A 775 -12.66 15.48 -15.50
CA GLU A 775 -14.00 15.16 -14.99
C GLU A 775 -14.83 14.41 -16.05
N GLY A 776 -14.69 14.75 -17.34
CA GLY A 776 -15.30 14.02 -18.44
C GLY A 776 -14.85 12.56 -18.53
N CYS A 777 -13.59 12.25 -18.21
CA CYS A 777 -13.09 10.87 -18.10
C CYS A 777 -13.64 10.14 -16.86
N LEU A 778 -14.01 10.91 -15.83
CA LEU A 778 -14.53 10.38 -14.57
C LEU A 778 -16.06 10.12 -14.61
N ILE A 779 -16.78 10.70 -15.52
CA ILE A 779 -18.20 10.44 -15.77
C ILE A 779 -18.36 9.17 -16.63
#